data_3c208e56e989a7c09cdd95a8eb15b4fc
#
_entry.id   3c208e56e989a7c09cdd95a8eb15b4fc
#
_cell.length_a   1.000
_cell.length_b   1.000
_cell.length_c   1.000
_cell.angle_alpha   90.00
_cell.angle_beta   90.00
_cell.angle_gamma   90.00
#
_symmetry.space_group_name_H-M   'P 1'
#
loop_
_entity.id
_entity.type
_entity.pdbx_description
1 polymer ?
#
loop_
_entity_poly.entity_id
_entity_poly.type
_entity_poly.pdbx_seq_one_letter_code
_entity_poly.pdbx_strand_id
1 'polypeptide(L)'
;KLLDINGELITEFSSDEKREIISYGQLPQHMIDALITREDRIFFSHRGFSVKAIFRAIFGEIFHLSLGGGSTLTQQIAGTLYCDRKDISYTRKLKELWWSIQMERRYSKNEIIELYLNKIYFGGGTYGVNAASKYYFGHGATEITPAEAAILVIQLSNPSYYNPFDHPNRAMDRQKNVLASMVEADYVTQQEADESFENYWANFDYTRTSSSAYMTRDDKAPWFSEYVRRELGNMIYGSDDIYTSGFTVNTTLNLDHQAVADKVMAKWILDGNQRYQAEHERKSDVAFNTYVPITELLALVFNIPELKVSEARAETIAKSKFYNEVNPIIDVVSLMTGSESLKMNIVNRANVLTKQEGAKTTIEGTMIALESDTGYIDALVGGSKYDSENQFIRATQAKVQPGSTFKPLYYSAAIDSRKFTPATEISDSPVVFHTADGKPYIPQNFLGEWEGNVQLWYALCTSMNVPSLKVLDGIGFEAAINRAVALLGISDEELPSRAFVPGYPIGLGVCSVRPIEMARAYAIFANGGKEVTPMAIRTVEDKNGNVILNPELDIRKKQSQKGDKIQVITPQTSFVMTKLLEQTVQSGTLWRQKEKFWYYSDEENKKGRRIMPAAGKTGTTQNWADAWTCGYTPYYTAAFWFGFDKPGQSLGLNITGATLAGFAWGDYMREIHRDLPVKSFTKPLTGVIECTVCSESGMILTEDCGTHKTTQWFLEGTQPTQVCPIHSNKTGSIIGIARLENEMYKSGQHLTQDFDTTPLTFNLDVLDSNYIFTEYNDDESEEENIPDETNEDLDYNFLMD
;
A
#
# COMPACT_ATOMS: atom_id res chain seq x y z
N LYS A 1 -1.74 3.53 26.03
CA LYS A 1 -2.80 2.56 25.70
C LYS A 1 -3.44 2.92 24.39
N LEU A 2 -3.81 1.92 23.63
CA LEU A 2 -4.60 2.08 22.41
C LEU A 2 -5.96 1.44 22.64
N LEU A 3 -7.02 2.22 22.51
CA LEU A 3 -8.41 1.78 22.74
C LEU A 3 -9.18 1.81 21.43
N ASP A 4 -10.06 0.84 21.24
CA ASP A 4 -10.99 0.78 20.12
C ASP A 4 -12.15 1.81 20.26
N ILE A 5 -13.07 1.82 19.30
CA ILE A 5 -14.24 2.74 19.30
C ILE A 5 -15.14 2.57 20.52
N ASN A 6 -15.17 1.39 21.12
CA ASN A 6 -15.98 1.02 22.28
C ASN A 6 -15.22 1.22 23.61
N GLY A 7 -13.93 1.62 23.56
CA GLY A 7 -13.07 1.76 24.74
C GLY A 7 -12.41 0.44 25.16
N GLU A 8 -12.46 -0.61 24.35
CA GLU A 8 -11.76 -1.86 24.62
C GLU A 8 -10.26 -1.72 24.27
N LEU A 9 -9.41 -2.41 25.04
CA LEU A 9 -7.98 -2.38 24.85
C LEU A 9 -7.57 -3.16 23.59
N ILE A 10 -6.98 -2.47 22.62
CA ILE A 10 -6.32 -3.06 21.46
C ILE A 10 -4.94 -3.57 21.85
N THR A 11 -4.11 -2.66 22.34
CA THR A 11 -2.74 -2.93 22.82
C THR A 11 -2.24 -1.82 23.73
N GLU A 12 -1.15 -2.06 24.42
CA GLU A 12 -0.44 -1.02 25.17
C GLU A 12 0.88 -0.71 24.48
N PHE A 13 1.10 0.54 24.10
CA PHE A 13 2.43 1.04 23.74
C PHE A 13 3.20 1.30 25.03
N SER A 14 3.26 0.36 25.95
CA SER A 14 4.22 0.45 27.01
C SER A 14 5.56 -0.02 26.45
N SER A 15 6.63 0.68 26.69
CA SER A 15 7.87 -0.03 26.85
C SER A 15 7.60 -1.06 27.94
N ASP A 16 7.47 -2.37 27.64
CA ASP A 16 7.54 -3.42 28.64
C ASP A 16 8.96 -3.52 29.12
N GLU A 17 9.35 -2.39 29.49
CA GLU A 17 10.32 -2.29 30.48
C GLU A 17 9.54 -2.27 31.82
N LYS A 18 9.37 -3.42 32.35
CA LYS A 18 10.23 -3.69 33.51
C LYS A 18 11.64 -3.39 33.05
N ARG A 19 12.05 -2.10 33.15
CA ARG A 19 13.46 -1.71 33.09
C ARG A 19 14.11 -2.55 34.16
N GLU A 20 14.62 -3.71 33.76
CA GLU A 20 15.56 -4.41 34.60
C GLU A 20 16.77 -3.53 34.59
N ILE A 21 16.75 -2.59 35.54
CA ILE A 21 17.87 -1.69 35.80
C ILE A 21 19.04 -2.59 36.17
N ILE A 22 20.05 -2.56 35.34
CA ILE A 22 21.25 -3.34 35.58
C ILE A 22 22.24 -2.45 36.30
N SER A 23 22.73 -2.91 37.43
CA SER A 23 23.72 -2.13 38.19
C SER A 23 25.07 -2.20 37.51
N TYR A 24 25.90 -1.17 37.74
CA TYR A 24 27.26 -1.09 37.18
C TYR A 24 28.08 -2.35 37.44
N GLY A 25 27.99 -2.93 38.64
CA GLY A 25 28.73 -4.16 39.02
C GLY A 25 28.25 -5.44 38.36
N GLN A 26 27.11 -5.41 37.67
CA GLN A 26 26.57 -6.56 36.88
C GLN A 26 26.93 -6.49 35.38
N LEU A 27 27.39 -5.33 34.92
CA LEU A 27 27.80 -5.15 33.54
C LEU A 27 29.18 -5.78 33.29
N PRO A 28 29.36 -6.50 32.20
CA PRO A 28 30.67 -6.96 31.79
C PRO A 28 31.60 -5.77 31.53
N GLN A 29 32.86 -5.89 31.95
CA GLN A 29 33.84 -4.79 31.84
C GLN A 29 34.00 -4.33 30.38
N HIS A 30 34.04 -5.25 29.41
CA HIS A 30 34.18 -4.89 28.00
C HIS A 30 32.99 -4.10 27.43
N MET A 31 31.80 -4.15 28.05
CA MET A 31 30.71 -3.24 27.69
C MET A 31 31.02 -1.79 28.07
N ILE A 32 31.59 -1.61 29.24
CA ILE A 32 32.05 -0.31 29.76
C ILE A 32 33.19 0.23 28.90
N ASP A 33 34.16 -0.63 28.60
CA ASP A 33 35.34 -0.33 27.81
C ASP A 33 34.99 0.03 26.36
N ALA A 34 34.06 -0.68 25.73
CA ALA A 34 33.54 -0.33 24.41
C ALA A 34 32.87 1.04 24.40
N LEU A 35 32.02 1.32 25.41
CA LEU A 35 31.35 2.60 25.56
C LEU A 35 32.36 3.75 25.69
N ILE A 36 33.34 3.62 26.59
CA ILE A 36 34.35 4.65 26.85
C ILE A 36 35.23 4.85 25.60
N THR A 37 35.68 3.76 24.99
CA THR A 37 36.53 3.81 23.80
C THR A 37 35.86 4.55 22.65
N ARG A 38 34.54 4.37 22.52
CA ARG A 38 33.77 4.93 21.41
C ARG A 38 33.32 6.36 21.68
N GLU A 39 32.80 6.63 22.88
CA GLU A 39 32.10 7.89 23.19
C GLU A 39 32.95 8.89 23.97
N ASP A 40 33.82 8.42 24.90
CA ASP A 40 34.55 9.34 25.79
C ASP A 40 35.81 8.67 26.38
N ARG A 41 36.89 8.60 25.64
CA ARG A 41 38.17 7.96 26.03
C ARG A 41 38.78 8.54 27.31
N ILE A 42 38.41 9.76 27.70
CA ILE A 42 38.94 10.43 28.90
C ILE A 42 37.91 10.54 30.01
N PHE A 43 36.81 9.73 29.94
CA PHE A 43 35.71 9.83 30.88
C PHE A 43 36.10 9.85 32.33
N PHE A 44 36.97 8.94 32.76
CA PHE A 44 37.42 8.89 34.17
C PHE A 44 38.34 10.03 34.59
N SER A 45 38.89 10.82 33.67
CA SER A 45 39.87 11.86 33.94
C SER A 45 39.31 13.28 34.01
N HIS A 46 38.09 13.52 33.44
CA HIS A 46 37.47 14.84 33.44
C HIS A 46 36.31 14.94 34.46
N ARG A 47 35.84 16.17 34.70
CA ARG A 47 34.75 16.50 35.65
C ARG A 47 33.52 17.05 34.89
N GLY A 48 32.99 16.24 34.00
CA GLY A 48 31.76 16.53 33.26
C GLY A 48 31.97 17.12 31.88
N PHE A 49 33.12 17.69 31.58
CA PHE A 49 33.43 18.26 30.26
C PHE A 49 34.91 18.18 29.95
N SER A 50 35.23 18.23 28.67
CA SER A 50 36.61 18.29 28.18
C SER A 50 36.88 19.63 27.53
N VAL A 51 37.80 20.42 28.13
CA VAL A 51 38.20 21.70 27.59
C VAL A 51 38.81 21.56 26.19
N LYS A 52 39.65 20.52 25.98
CA LYS A 52 40.23 20.20 24.66
C LYS A 52 39.15 19.89 23.61
N ALA A 53 38.12 19.14 24.00
CA ALA A 53 37.03 18.77 23.07
C ALA A 53 36.18 20.00 22.72
N ILE A 54 35.92 20.89 23.66
CA ILE A 54 35.20 22.15 23.42
C ILE A 54 36.00 23.05 22.47
N PHE A 55 37.31 23.25 22.71
CA PHE A 55 38.15 24.03 21.79
C PHE A 55 38.21 23.40 20.40
N ARG A 56 38.35 22.08 20.30
CA ARG A 56 38.34 21.36 19.02
C ARG A 56 37.03 21.56 18.26
N ALA A 57 35.88 21.47 18.96
CA ALA A 57 34.56 21.68 18.37
C ALA A 57 34.39 23.12 17.86
N ILE A 58 34.78 24.12 18.64
CA ILE A 58 34.73 25.54 18.25
C ILE A 58 35.65 25.79 17.04
N PHE A 59 36.85 25.23 17.08
CA PHE A 59 37.81 25.37 15.94
C PHE A 59 37.28 24.68 14.68
N GLY A 60 36.69 23.48 14.80
CA GLY A 60 36.05 22.78 13.71
C GLY A 60 34.92 23.58 13.08
N GLU A 61 34.09 24.23 13.88
CA GLU A 61 32.96 25.05 13.43
C GLU A 61 33.44 26.32 12.70
N ILE A 62 34.47 27.00 13.26
CA ILE A 62 35.05 28.22 12.63
C ILE A 62 35.70 27.89 11.28
N PHE A 63 36.36 26.75 11.16
CA PHE A 63 37.10 26.39 9.94
C PHE A 63 36.34 25.40 9.03
N HIS A 64 35.08 25.10 9.32
CA HIS A 64 34.26 24.12 8.61
C HIS A 64 34.94 22.75 8.46
N LEU A 65 35.69 22.32 9.48
CA LEU A 65 36.38 21.04 9.52
C LEU A 65 35.59 20.06 10.42
N SER A 66 35.35 18.87 9.90
CA SER A 66 34.72 17.79 10.70
C SER A 66 35.76 17.14 11.62
N LEU A 67 35.98 17.73 12.77
CA LEU A 67 36.98 17.31 13.77
C LEU A 67 36.43 16.33 14.83
N GLY A 68 35.26 15.74 14.61
CA GLY A 68 34.59 14.78 15.50
C GLY A 68 33.84 15.46 16.68
N GLY A 69 33.03 14.66 17.39
CA GLY A 69 32.16 15.11 18.48
C GLY A 69 32.92 15.66 19.66
N GLY A 70 32.40 16.74 20.28
CA GLY A 70 33.01 17.43 21.42
C GLY A 70 32.30 17.20 22.76
N SER A 71 31.22 16.40 22.79
CA SER A 71 30.41 16.19 24.01
C SER A 71 30.87 14.95 24.75
N THR A 72 30.98 15.05 26.08
CA THR A 72 31.29 13.92 26.98
C THR A 72 30.07 13.06 27.25
N LEU A 73 30.25 11.82 27.73
CA LEU A 73 29.16 10.95 28.21
C LEU A 73 28.27 11.67 29.24
N THR A 74 28.87 12.39 30.18
CA THR A 74 28.11 13.16 31.19
C THR A 74 27.25 14.26 30.53
N GLN A 75 27.75 14.93 29.49
CA GLN A 75 26.97 15.92 28.74
C GLN A 75 25.83 15.29 27.95
N GLN A 76 26.06 14.12 27.36
CA GLN A 76 25.02 13.39 26.62
C GLN A 76 23.86 12.97 27.53
N ILE A 77 24.16 12.39 28.71
CA ILE A 77 23.10 11.98 29.64
C ILE A 77 22.43 13.20 30.29
N ALA A 78 23.20 14.27 30.62
CA ALA A 78 22.63 15.53 31.11
C ALA A 78 21.66 16.15 30.08
N GLY A 79 22.03 16.12 28.82
CA GLY A 79 21.16 16.58 27.73
C GLY A 79 19.88 15.72 27.59
N THR A 80 20.00 14.41 27.80
CA THR A 80 18.85 13.49 27.75
C THR A 80 17.89 13.70 28.94
N LEU A 81 18.38 14.03 30.10
CA LEU A 81 17.58 14.12 31.35
C LEU A 81 16.99 15.51 31.59
N TYR A 82 17.70 16.58 31.22
CA TYR A 82 17.40 17.95 31.67
C TYR A 82 17.24 18.98 30.55
N CYS A 83 17.44 18.57 29.27
CA CYS A 83 17.33 19.49 28.13
C CYS A 83 16.40 18.91 27.05
N ASP A 84 15.71 19.82 26.36
CA ASP A 84 14.98 19.44 25.14
C ASP A 84 15.98 19.21 24.00
N ARG A 85 16.07 17.97 23.49
CA ARG A 85 16.99 17.61 22.41
C ARG A 85 16.66 18.25 21.07
N LYS A 86 15.43 18.77 20.90
CA LYS A 86 15.00 19.45 19.68
C LYS A 86 15.45 20.90 19.58
N ASP A 87 15.76 21.51 20.74
CA ASP A 87 16.34 22.84 20.76
C ASP A 87 17.82 22.80 20.31
N ILE A 88 18.11 23.30 19.09
CA ILE A 88 19.46 23.34 18.50
C ILE A 88 20.20 24.64 18.91
N SER A 89 19.83 25.23 20.02
CA SER A 89 20.41 26.49 20.45
C SER A 89 21.72 26.33 21.24
N TYR A 90 22.55 27.37 21.20
CA TYR A 90 23.72 27.45 22.07
C TYR A 90 23.34 27.49 23.56
N THR A 91 22.18 28.03 23.90
CA THR A 91 21.64 28.05 25.27
C THR A 91 21.40 26.65 25.79
N ARG A 92 20.93 25.71 24.94
CA ARG A 92 20.83 24.30 25.32
C ARG A 92 22.19 23.69 25.62
N LYS A 93 23.22 23.98 24.84
CA LYS A 93 24.57 23.45 25.07
C LYS A 93 25.17 24.00 26.37
N LEU A 94 24.88 25.23 26.75
CA LEU A 94 25.27 25.78 28.04
C LEU A 94 24.53 25.13 29.22
N LYS A 95 23.25 24.83 29.06
CA LYS A 95 22.45 24.04 30.03
C LYS A 95 23.01 22.63 30.19
N GLU A 96 23.32 21.92 29.10
CA GLU A 96 23.95 20.60 29.15
C GLU A 96 25.27 20.62 29.90
N LEU A 97 26.13 21.63 29.64
CA LEU A 97 27.39 21.80 30.30
C LEU A 97 27.20 22.04 31.82
N TRP A 98 26.27 22.90 32.17
CA TRP A 98 25.98 23.21 33.59
C TRP A 98 25.46 21.97 34.31
N TRP A 99 24.51 21.24 33.72
CA TRP A 99 23.98 20.02 34.29
C TRP A 99 25.01 18.91 34.37
N SER A 100 25.93 18.80 33.42
CA SER A 100 26.99 17.80 33.46
C SER A 100 27.93 18.04 34.64
N ILE A 101 28.24 19.28 34.94
CA ILE A 101 29.04 19.66 36.12
C ILE A 101 28.26 19.33 37.42
N GLN A 102 26.97 19.60 37.47
CA GLN A 102 26.15 19.28 38.63
C GLN A 102 26.02 17.77 38.88
N MET A 103 25.92 16.99 37.79
CA MET A 103 25.90 15.53 37.88
C MET A 103 27.22 14.98 38.46
N GLU A 104 28.35 15.41 37.96
CA GLU A 104 29.68 14.98 38.41
C GLU A 104 30.00 15.39 39.86
N ARG A 105 29.28 16.37 40.40
CA ARG A 105 29.35 16.74 41.83
C ARG A 105 28.52 15.83 42.73
N ARG A 106 27.52 15.16 42.19
CA ARG A 106 26.53 14.42 42.97
C ARG A 106 26.65 12.90 42.79
N TYR A 107 27.12 12.47 41.62
CA TYR A 107 27.20 11.06 41.25
C TYR A 107 28.63 10.67 40.93
N SER A 108 29.00 9.46 41.29
CA SER A 108 30.27 8.86 40.89
C SER A 108 30.30 8.56 39.41
N LYS A 109 31.45 8.35 38.83
CA LYS A 109 31.63 7.92 37.45
C LYS A 109 30.86 6.64 37.13
N ASN A 110 30.85 5.68 38.04
CA ASN A 110 30.14 4.40 37.87
C ASN A 110 28.61 4.61 37.83
N GLU A 111 28.08 5.45 38.73
CA GLU A 111 26.66 5.80 38.72
C GLU A 111 26.24 6.55 37.44
N ILE A 112 27.12 7.39 36.90
CA ILE A 112 26.87 8.10 35.64
C ILE A 112 26.82 7.10 34.45
N ILE A 113 27.75 6.12 34.40
CA ILE A 113 27.70 5.05 33.37
C ILE A 113 26.44 4.19 33.53
N GLU A 114 26.13 3.80 34.79
CA GLU A 114 24.91 3.03 35.07
C GLU A 114 23.66 3.77 34.60
N LEU A 115 23.53 5.04 34.92
CA LEU A 115 22.42 5.88 34.51
C LEU A 115 22.38 6.03 32.99
N TYR A 116 23.54 6.21 32.35
CA TYR A 116 23.64 6.31 30.89
C TYR A 116 23.16 5.03 30.22
N LEU A 117 23.74 3.89 30.54
CA LEU A 117 23.44 2.61 29.95
C LEU A 117 22.02 2.12 30.22
N ASN A 118 21.39 2.56 31.32
CA ASN A 118 19.99 2.24 31.61
C ASN A 118 18.98 3.20 30.94
N LYS A 119 19.45 4.36 30.40
CA LYS A 119 18.53 5.39 29.87
C LYS A 119 18.64 5.65 28.36
N ILE A 120 19.77 5.35 27.76
CA ILE A 120 20.04 5.73 26.38
C ILE A 120 19.30 4.82 25.41
N TYR A 121 18.96 5.35 24.24
CA TYR A 121 18.33 4.65 23.14
C TYR A 121 19.35 3.90 22.29
N PHE A 122 19.13 2.61 22.07
CA PHE A 122 20.02 1.72 21.30
C PHE A 122 19.43 1.32 19.92
N GLY A 123 18.31 1.85 19.50
CA GLY A 123 17.65 1.43 18.26
C GLY A 123 16.60 0.33 18.49
N GLY A 124 15.86 -0.01 17.45
CA GLY A 124 14.83 -1.06 17.51
C GLY A 124 13.75 -0.83 18.57
N GLY A 125 13.53 0.42 19.00
CA GLY A 125 12.62 0.75 20.09
C GLY A 125 13.16 0.45 21.49
N THR A 126 14.47 0.09 21.65
CA THR A 126 15.05 -0.31 22.93
C THR A 126 15.74 0.83 23.64
N TYR A 127 15.36 1.02 24.90
CA TYR A 127 16.01 1.95 25.85
C TYR A 127 16.65 1.14 26.97
N GLY A 128 17.92 1.39 27.22
CA GLY A 128 18.71 0.66 28.20
C GLY A 128 19.38 -0.58 27.62
N VAL A 129 20.59 -0.86 28.19
CA VAL A 129 21.50 -1.89 27.69
C VAL A 129 20.92 -3.30 27.80
N ASN A 130 20.12 -3.56 28.85
CA ASN A 130 19.55 -4.93 29.02
C ASN A 130 18.46 -5.23 28.00
N ALA A 131 17.58 -4.26 27.74
CA ALA A 131 16.56 -4.39 26.69
C ALA A 131 17.19 -4.49 25.31
N ALA A 132 18.25 -3.70 25.05
CA ALA A 132 18.99 -3.77 23.81
C ALA A 132 19.70 -5.12 23.61
N SER A 133 20.33 -5.67 24.65
CA SER A 133 20.97 -6.99 24.62
C SER A 133 19.95 -8.09 24.28
N LYS A 134 18.80 -8.09 24.95
CA LYS A 134 17.71 -9.04 24.65
C LYS A 134 17.19 -8.89 23.20
N TYR A 135 17.10 -7.67 22.72
CA TYR A 135 16.65 -7.39 21.36
C TYR A 135 17.65 -7.85 20.30
N TYR A 136 18.91 -7.45 20.43
CA TYR A 136 19.92 -7.73 19.42
C TYR A 136 20.45 -9.15 19.49
N PHE A 137 20.59 -9.74 20.70
CA PHE A 137 21.31 -11.00 20.94
C PHE A 137 20.46 -12.12 21.55
N GLY A 138 19.29 -11.80 22.12
CA GLY A 138 18.39 -12.79 22.74
C GLY A 138 18.71 -13.14 24.19
N HIS A 139 19.73 -12.52 24.82
CA HIS A 139 20.13 -12.72 26.21
C HIS A 139 20.32 -11.44 26.99
N GLY A 140 20.45 -11.50 28.29
CA GLY A 140 20.61 -10.35 29.17
C GLY A 140 21.99 -9.68 29.05
N ALA A 141 22.06 -8.39 29.48
CA ALA A 141 23.29 -7.60 29.34
C ALA A 141 24.46 -8.10 30.22
N THR A 142 24.22 -8.99 31.15
CA THR A 142 25.27 -9.65 31.96
C THR A 142 26.14 -10.61 31.15
N GLU A 143 25.66 -11.06 29.99
CA GLU A 143 26.30 -12.07 29.15
C GLU A 143 26.91 -11.49 27.87
N ILE A 144 26.87 -10.15 27.70
CA ILE A 144 27.37 -9.45 26.51
C ILE A 144 28.85 -9.80 26.27
N THR A 145 29.19 -10.20 25.07
CA THR A 145 30.55 -10.43 24.59
C THR A 145 31.22 -9.16 24.06
N PRO A 146 32.55 -9.10 23.87
CA PRO A 146 33.22 -7.93 23.29
C PRO A 146 32.65 -7.50 21.93
N ALA A 147 32.31 -8.44 21.06
CA ALA A 147 31.71 -8.17 19.75
C ALA A 147 30.30 -7.56 19.91
N GLU A 148 29.49 -8.09 20.81
CA GLU A 148 28.16 -7.59 21.10
C GLU A 148 28.18 -6.19 21.70
N ALA A 149 29.14 -5.95 22.63
CA ALA A 149 29.36 -4.62 23.18
C ALA A 149 29.68 -3.60 22.09
N ALA A 150 30.53 -3.99 21.13
CA ALA A 150 30.84 -3.14 19.98
C ALA A 150 29.61 -2.89 19.10
N ILE A 151 28.73 -3.87 18.87
CA ILE A 151 27.45 -3.69 18.16
C ILE A 151 26.54 -2.71 18.90
N LEU A 152 26.41 -2.81 20.22
CA LEU A 152 25.56 -1.86 20.97
C LEU A 152 26.08 -0.44 20.92
N VAL A 153 27.37 -0.21 21.07
CA VAL A 153 27.91 1.16 21.07
C VAL A 153 27.86 1.83 19.70
N ILE A 154 27.90 1.11 18.61
CA ILE A 154 27.71 1.71 17.28
C ILE A 154 26.28 2.19 17.06
N GLN A 155 25.28 1.57 17.72
CA GLN A 155 23.88 2.03 17.63
C GLN A 155 23.70 3.43 18.23
N LEU A 156 24.50 3.84 19.20
CA LEU A 156 24.39 5.15 19.84
C LEU A 156 24.56 6.32 18.87
N SER A 157 25.27 6.12 17.77
CA SER A 157 25.52 7.16 16.79
C SER A 157 24.41 7.30 15.72
N ASN A 158 23.95 6.20 15.19
CA ASN A 158 22.86 6.15 14.21
C ASN A 158 22.29 4.73 14.12
N PRO A 159 21.29 4.40 14.94
CA PRO A 159 20.77 3.05 15.03
C PRO A 159 20.11 2.56 13.73
N SER A 160 19.46 3.45 12.95
CA SER A 160 18.85 3.05 11.68
C SER A 160 19.88 2.75 10.60
N TYR A 161 21.05 3.41 10.65
CA TYR A 161 22.11 3.25 9.66
C TYR A 161 23.02 2.05 9.93
N TYR A 162 23.24 1.74 11.22
CA TYR A 162 24.12 0.66 11.67
C TYR A 162 23.40 -0.55 12.23
N ASN A 163 22.08 -0.65 12.02
CA ASN A 163 21.33 -1.82 12.48
C ASN A 163 21.89 -3.09 11.81
N PRO A 164 22.35 -4.09 12.57
CA PRO A 164 22.95 -5.28 12.01
C PRO A 164 21.96 -6.15 11.21
N PHE A 165 20.67 -6.07 11.50
CA PHE A 165 19.65 -6.83 10.78
C PHE A 165 19.37 -6.25 9.39
N ASP A 166 19.38 -4.92 9.25
CA ASP A 166 19.07 -4.24 7.99
C ASP A 166 20.33 -3.97 7.15
N HIS A 167 21.47 -3.74 7.85
CA HIS A 167 22.71 -3.32 7.22
C HIS A 167 23.93 -4.06 7.80
N PRO A 168 23.99 -5.41 7.71
CA PRO A 168 25.02 -6.22 8.35
C PRO A 168 26.45 -5.81 7.96
N ASN A 169 26.70 -5.53 6.69
CA ASN A 169 28.02 -5.12 6.22
C ASN A 169 28.50 -3.80 6.85
N ARG A 170 27.59 -2.82 7.00
CA ARG A 170 27.93 -1.53 7.66
C ARG A 170 28.20 -1.73 9.15
N ALA A 171 27.41 -2.61 9.77
CA ALA A 171 27.60 -2.96 11.17
C ALA A 171 28.94 -3.67 11.38
N MET A 172 29.30 -4.63 10.52
CA MET A 172 30.59 -5.33 10.53
C MET A 172 31.78 -4.37 10.45
N ASP A 173 31.76 -3.49 9.44
CA ASP A 173 32.85 -2.54 9.21
C ASP A 173 33.03 -1.60 10.40
N ARG A 174 31.92 -1.15 10.96
CA ARG A 174 31.96 -0.23 12.11
C ARG A 174 32.37 -0.94 13.40
N GLN A 175 31.89 -2.16 13.61
CA GLN A 175 32.22 -3.03 14.74
C GLN A 175 33.73 -3.32 14.78
N LYS A 176 34.35 -3.69 13.64
CA LYS A 176 35.79 -3.89 13.53
C LYS A 176 36.57 -2.68 14.00
N ASN A 177 36.13 -1.47 13.64
CA ASN A 177 36.78 -0.24 14.06
C ASN A 177 36.69 -0.02 15.60
N VAL A 178 35.57 -0.41 16.24
CA VAL A 178 35.41 -0.33 17.69
C VAL A 178 36.32 -1.37 18.37
N LEU A 179 36.30 -2.62 17.92
CA LEU A 179 37.15 -3.67 18.46
C LEU A 179 38.65 -3.34 18.33
N ALA A 180 39.08 -2.84 17.16
CA ALA A 180 40.45 -2.39 16.96
C ALA A 180 40.82 -1.24 17.92
N SER A 181 39.89 -0.33 18.21
CA SER A 181 40.12 0.75 19.19
C SER A 181 40.18 0.24 20.63
N MET A 182 39.47 -0.85 20.96
CA MET A 182 39.53 -1.53 22.25
C MET A 182 40.88 -2.25 22.42
N VAL A 183 41.39 -2.88 21.34
CA VAL A 183 42.72 -3.49 21.30
C VAL A 183 43.81 -2.39 21.46
N GLU A 184 43.71 -1.27 20.75
CA GLU A 184 44.62 -0.12 20.89
C GLU A 184 44.67 0.42 22.30
N ALA A 185 43.57 0.33 23.03
CA ALA A 185 43.45 0.80 24.42
C ALA A 185 43.82 -0.28 25.47
N ASP A 186 44.33 -1.45 25.07
CA ASP A 186 44.66 -2.61 25.91
C ASP A 186 43.48 -3.13 26.74
N TYR A 187 42.22 -2.94 26.27
CA TYR A 187 41.02 -3.46 26.95
C TYR A 187 40.72 -4.90 26.60
N VAL A 188 41.08 -5.34 25.40
CA VAL A 188 40.95 -6.71 24.88
C VAL A 188 42.21 -7.06 24.09
N THR A 189 42.59 -8.33 24.04
CA THR A 189 43.65 -8.79 23.14
C THR A 189 43.15 -8.88 21.72
N GLN A 190 44.09 -8.84 20.73
CA GLN A 190 43.71 -9.00 19.33
C GLN A 190 43.01 -10.33 19.09
N GLN A 191 43.50 -11.43 19.74
CA GLN A 191 42.90 -12.77 19.63
C GLN A 191 41.46 -12.78 20.15
N GLU A 192 41.20 -12.22 21.33
CA GLU A 192 39.82 -12.14 21.90
C GLU A 192 38.87 -11.31 21.01
N ALA A 193 39.37 -10.23 20.44
CA ALA A 193 38.59 -9.40 19.54
C ALA A 193 38.18 -10.16 18.26
N ASP A 194 39.17 -10.87 17.66
CA ASP A 194 38.95 -11.64 16.44
C ASP A 194 38.04 -12.85 16.69
N GLU A 195 38.29 -13.64 17.72
CA GLU A 195 37.44 -14.78 18.10
C GLU A 195 36.01 -14.34 18.42
N SER A 196 35.82 -13.24 19.16
CA SER A 196 34.50 -12.73 19.51
C SER A 196 33.77 -12.22 18.28
N PHE A 197 34.48 -11.55 17.37
CA PHE A 197 33.91 -11.06 16.11
C PHE A 197 33.44 -12.20 15.21
N GLU A 198 34.31 -13.22 15.00
CA GLU A 198 34.00 -14.39 14.17
C GLU A 198 32.83 -15.20 14.74
N ASN A 199 32.84 -15.44 16.04
CA ASN A 199 31.75 -16.14 16.71
C ASN A 199 30.41 -15.40 16.60
N TYR A 200 30.40 -14.07 16.73
CA TYR A 200 29.18 -13.28 16.61
C TYR A 200 28.57 -13.43 15.21
N TRP A 201 29.35 -13.23 14.13
CA TRP A 201 28.81 -13.26 12.78
C TRP A 201 28.60 -14.68 12.24
N ALA A 202 29.31 -15.69 12.76
CA ALA A 202 29.04 -17.09 12.44
C ALA A 202 27.67 -17.56 12.96
N ASN A 203 27.23 -17.02 14.10
CA ASN A 203 25.96 -17.37 14.72
C ASN A 203 24.86 -16.32 14.42
N PHE A 204 25.15 -15.29 13.62
CA PHE A 204 24.20 -14.23 13.34
C PHE A 204 23.07 -14.72 12.43
N ASP A 205 21.83 -14.47 12.85
CA ASP A 205 20.66 -14.79 12.05
C ASP A 205 20.39 -13.71 11.00
N TYR A 206 20.90 -13.93 9.79
CA TYR A 206 20.71 -13.05 8.64
C TYR A 206 19.27 -13.05 8.10
N THR A 207 18.41 -13.92 8.62
CA THR A 207 17.00 -13.96 8.23
C THR A 207 16.17 -13.01 9.07
N ARG A 208 16.70 -12.59 10.20
CA ARG A 208 16.04 -11.65 11.09
C ARG A 208 16.13 -10.22 10.54
N THR A 209 14.99 -9.55 10.46
CA THR A 209 14.90 -8.11 10.13
C THR A 209 14.76 -7.29 11.40
N SER A 210 14.99 -5.98 11.32
CA SER A 210 14.75 -5.07 12.44
C SER A 210 13.28 -5.10 12.86
N SER A 211 12.94 -6.02 13.75
CA SER A 211 11.65 -5.99 14.42
C SER A 211 11.71 -4.99 15.57
N SER A 212 10.71 -4.15 15.69
CA SER A 212 10.49 -3.39 16.92
C SER A 212 10.41 -4.38 18.09
N ALA A 213 11.01 -4.07 19.23
CA ALA A 213 10.90 -4.83 20.46
C ALA A 213 9.45 -5.03 20.95
N TYR A 214 8.52 -4.41 20.29
CA TYR A 214 7.06 -4.45 20.52
C TYR A 214 6.36 -5.68 19.97
N MET A 215 7.03 -6.53 19.17
CA MET A 215 6.40 -7.68 18.53
C MET A 215 6.09 -8.87 19.45
N THR A 216 6.54 -8.86 20.67
CA THR A 216 6.25 -9.94 21.64
C THR A 216 4.96 -9.73 22.43
N ARG A 217 4.14 -8.75 22.05
CA ARG A 217 2.94 -8.35 22.79
C ARG A 217 1.67 -8.92 22.22
N ASP A 218 0.70 -9.04 23.12
CA ASP A 218 -0.68 -9.34 22.78
C ASP A 218 -1.32 -8.09 22.15
N ASP A 219 -1.22 -7.98 20.84
CA ASP A 219 -1.82 -6.92 20.04
C ASP A 219 -2.94 -7.52 19.19
N LYS A 220 -4.17 -7.10 19.49
CA LYS A 220 -5.36 -7.60 18.82
C LYS A 220 -5.51 -7.12 17.37
N ALA A 221 -4.80 -6.03 16.99
CA ALA A 221 -4.86 -5.43 15.66
C ALA A 221 -3.51 -4.84 15.21
N PRO A 222 -2.47 -5.66 15.03
CA PRO A 222 -1.10 -5.19 14.89
C PRO A 222 -0.88 -4.26 13.67
N TRP A 223 -1.57 -4.50 12.56
CA TRP A 223 -1.52 -3.63 11.39
C TRP A 223 -2.05 -2.23 11.67
N PHE A 224 -3.19 -2.16 12.37
CA PHE A 224 -3.81 -0.90 12.74
C PHE A 224 -3.01 -0.17 13.82
N SER A 225 -2.52 -0.90 14.82
CA SER A 225 -1.69 -0.35 15.88
C SER A 225 -0.42 0.30 15.33
N GLU A 226 0.23 -0.34 14.34
CA GLU A 226 1.40 0.23 13.66
C GLU A 226 1.03 1.46 12.82
N TYR A 227 -0.12 1.44 12.14
CA TYR A 227 -0.61 2.61 11.43
C TYR A 227 -0.83 3.79 12.38
N VAL A 228 -1.55 3.57 13.49
CA VAL A 228 -1.78 4.60 14.52
C VAL A 228 -0.47 5.11 15.12
N ARG A 229 0.49 4.22 15.38
CA ARG A 229 1.80 4.58 15.89
C ARG A 229 2.52 5.56 14.95
N ARG A 230 2.49 5.30 13.64
CA ARG A 230 3.11 6.19 12.64
C ARG A 230 2.38 7.53 12.56
N GLU A 231 1.06 7.52 12.52
CA GLU A 231 0.24 8.75 12.51
C GLU A 231 0.49 9.59 13.77
N LEU A 232 0.49 8.94 14.93
CA LEU A 232 0.78 9.60 16.19
C LEU A 232 2.19 10.21 16.22
N GLY A 233 3.18 9.49 15.70
CA GLY A 233 4.55 9.98 15.54
C GLY A 233 4.66 11.22 14.66
N ASN A 234 3.80 11.34 13.64
CA ASN A 234 3.73 12.51 12.78
C ASN A 234 3.02 13.71 13.46
N MET A 235 2.08 13.43 14.37
CA MET A 235 1.30 14.47 15.08
C MET A 235 2.04 15.03 16.28
N ILE A 236 2.79 14.20 17.02
CA ILE A 236 3.54 14.59 18.20
C ILE A 236 4.95 15.00 17.79
N TYR A 237 5.11 16.29 17.47
CA TYR A 237 6.43 16.87 17.25
C TYR A 237 7.04 17.22 18.60
N GLY A 238 8.16 16.60 18.97
CA GLY A 238 8.97 17.09 20.04
C GLY A 238 9.36 16.12 21.14
N SER A 239 9.42 16.61 22.38
CA SER A 239 10.04 15.98 23.53
C SER A 239 9.28 14.77 24.08
N ASP A 240 8.04 14.56 23.67
CA ASP A 240 7.22 13.50 24.21
C ASP A 240 7.42 12.19 23.43
N ASP A 241 7.95 11.22 24.14
CA ASP A 241 8.10 9.87 23.61
C ASP A 241 6.74 9.14 23.74
N ILE A 242 6.22 8.68 22.63
CA ILE A 242 4.96 7.93 22.53
C ILE A 242 4.91 6.76 23.53
N TYR A 243 6.06 6.22 23.86
CA TYR A 243 6.19 5.02 24.67
C TYR A 243 6.30 5.27 26.17
N THR A 244 6.81 6.42 26.55
CA THR A 244 7.09 6.75 27.96
C THR A 244 6.11 7.76 28.55
N SER A 245 5.37 8.48 27.71
CA SER A 245 4.47 9.58 28.15
C SER A 245 3.13 9.07 28.72
N GLY A 246 2.85 7.77 28.63
CA GLY A 246 1.63 7.18 29.22
C GLY A 246 0.34 7.60 28.54
N PHE A 247 0.38 7.90 27.25
CA PHE A 247 -0.79 8.33 26.49
C PHE A 247 -1.87 7.25 26.41
N THR A 248 -3.12 7.71 26.42
CA THR A 248 -4.29 6.94 26.03
C THR A 248 -4.79 7.46 24.67
N VAL A 249 -4.78 6.62 23.66
CA VAL A 249 -5.21 6.97 22.31
C VAL A 249 -6.56 6.29 22.05
N ASN A 250 -7.59 7.10 21.92
CA ASN A 250 -8.94 6.64 21.54
C ASN A 250 -9.01 6.59 20.02
N THR A 251 -9.22 5.40 19.47
CA THR A 251 -9.22 5.18 18.02
C THR A 251 -10.61 4.98 17.45
N THR A 252 -10.67 4.79 16.14
CA THR A 252 -11.89 4.52 15.40
C THR A 252 -12.12 3.04 15.12
N LEU A 253 -11.11 2.18 15.38
CA LEU A 253 -11.19 0.75 15.10
C LEU A 253 -12.34 0.08 15.86
N ASN A 254 -13.00 -0.84 15.20
CA ASN A 254 -13.93 -1.77 15.83
C ASN A 254 -13.29 -3.15 15.92
N LEU A 255 -12.99 -3.62 17.12
CA LEU A 255 -12.30 -4.90 17.35
C LEU A 255 -13.07 -6.11 16.84
N ASP A 256 -14.40 -6.09 16.88
CA ASP A 256 -15.22 -7.18 16.36
C ASP A 256 -15.12 -7.27 14.84
N HIS A 257 -15.18 -6.12 14.16
CA HIS A 257 -15.03 -6.03 12.72
C HIS A 257 -13.60 -6.34 12.27
N GLN A 258 -12.60 -5.94 13.06
CA GLN A 258 -11.21 -6.29 12.84
C GLN A 258 -10.97 -7.80 12.90
N ALA A 259 -11.54 -8.48 13.90
CA ALA A 259 -11.41 -9.94 14.01
C ALA A 259 -12.03 -10.66 12.80
N VAL A 260 -13.14 -10.14 12.26
CA VAL A 260 -13.71 -10.64 11.00
C VAL A 260 -12.77 -10.38 9.83
N ALA A 261 -12.19 -9.17 9.74
CA ALA A 261 -11.27 -8.79 8.68
C ALA A 261 -10.04 -9.71 8.65
N ASP A 262 -9.41 -9.94 9.81
CA ASP A 262 -8.24 -10.81 9.94
C ASP A 262 -8.55 -12.24 9.48
N LYS A 263 -9.66 -12.79 9.92
CA LYS A 263 -10.12 -14.14 9.55
C LYS A 263 -10.38 -14.25 8.04
N VAL A 264 -11.07 -13.28 7.47
CA VAL A 264 -11.40 -13.26 6.04
C VAL A 264 -10.15 -13.11 5.20
N MET A 265 -9.26 -12.19 5.56
CA MET A 265 -8.01 -11.99 4.81
C MET A 265 -7.11 -13.20 4.90
N ALA A 266 -6.91 -13.79 6.08
CA ALA A 266 -6.12 -15.01 6.23
C ALA A 266 -6.67 -16.15 5.34
N LYS A 267 -7.99 -16.35 5.31
CA LYS A 267 -8.65 -17.35 4.46
C LYS A 267 -8.37 -17.13 2.99
N TRP A 268 -8.59 -15.89 2.49
CA TRP A 268 -8.54 -15.63 1.06
C TRP A 268 -7.12 -15.43 0.52
N ILE A 269 -6.18 -14.98 1.34
CA ILE A 269 -4.75 -15.01 1.00
C ILE A 269 -4.27 -16.47 0.86
N LEU A 270 -4.67 -17.34 1.79
CA LEU A 270 -4.33 -18.76 1.72
C LEU A 270 -4.92 -19.42 0.47
N ASP A 271 -6.21 -19.20 0.20
CA ASP A 271 -6.90 -19.71 -0.98
C ASP A 271 -6.25 -19.21 -2.29
N GLY A 272 -5.92 -17.92 -2.36
CA GLY A 272 -5.20 -17.33 -3.49
C GLY A 272 -3.85 -18.02 -3.74
N ASN A 273 -3.06 -18.20 -2.70
CA ASN A 273 -1.76 -18.89 -2.78
C ASN A 273 -1.91 -20.35 -3.20
N GLN A 274 -2.90 -21.08 -2.68
CA GLN A 274 -3.17 -22.47 -3.08
C GLN A 274 -3.55 -22.57 -4.56
N ARG A 275 -4.43 -21.69 -5.04
CA ARG A 275 -4.81 -21.65 -6.46
C ARG A 275 -3.62 -21.31 -7.36
N TYR A 276 -2.81 -20.34 -6.95
CA TYR A 276 -1.62 -19.94 -7.69
C TYR A 276 -0.61 -21.08 -7.80
N GLN A 277 -0.33 -21.77 -6.71
CA GLN A 277 0.58 -22.93 -6.70
C GLN A 277 0.05 -24.06 -7.60
N ALA A 278 -1.24 -24.42 -7.48
CA ALA A 278 -1.84 -25.46 -8.28
C ALA A 278 -1.81 -25.12 -9.79
N GLU A 279 -1.99 -23.88 -10.18
CA GLU A 279 -1.89 -23.45 -11.57
C GLU A 279 -0.43 -23.48 -12.05
N HIS A 280 0.50 -23.08 -11.21
CA HIS A 280 1.94 -23.06 -11.53
C HIS A 280 2.50 -24.46 -11.71
N GLU A 281 2.17 -25.38 -10.80
CA GLU A 281 2.54 -26.80 -10.92
C GLU A 281 1.96 -27.42 -12.20
N ARG A 282 0.68 -27.19 -12.48
CA ARG A 282 0.02 -27.68 -13.70
C ARG A 282 0.68 -27.16 -14.97
N LYS A 283 1.02 -25.86 -15.04
CA LYS A 283 1.71 -25.28 -16.20
C LYS A 283 3.11 -25.83 -16.34
N SER A 284 3.83 -26.00 -15.24
CA SER A 284 5.16 -26.60 -15.23
C SER A 284 5.15 -28.02 -15.75
N ASP A 285 4.22 -28.86 -15.31
CA ASP A 285 4.11 -30.25 -15.73
C ASP A 285 3.72 -30.38 -17.21
N VAL A 286 2.75 -29.61 -17.69
CA VAL A 286 2.33 -29.63 -19.10
C VAL A 286 3.41 -29.08 -20.02
N ALA A 287 4.01 -27.94 -19.66
CA ALA A 287 5.10 -27.35 -20.42
C ALA A 287 6.31 -28.29 -20.45
N PHE A 288 6.67 -28.87 -19.32
CA PHE A 288 7.80 -29.78 -19.19
C PHE A 288 7.64 -31.04 -20.02
N ASN A 289 6.49 -31.71 -19.91
CA ASN A 289 6.26 -32.98 -20.61
C ASN A 289 6.01 -32.85 -22.10
N THR A 290 5.55 -31.69 -22.57
CA THR A 290 5.19 -31.47 -23.98
C THR A 290 6.25 -30.72 -24.76
N TYR A 291 6.81 -29.66 -24.21
CA TYR A 291 7.67 -28.73 -24.97
C TYR A 291 9.16 -28.90 -24.71
N VAL A 292 9.58 -29.34 -23.52
CA VAL A 292 11.01 -29.50 -23.20
C VAL A 292 11.70 -30.55 -24.08
N PRO A 293 11.13 -31.73 -24.34
CA PRO A 293 11.76 -32.70 -25.24
C PRO A 293 11.92 -32.18 -26.66
N ILE A 294 10.94 -31.40 -27.17
CA ILE A 294 10.97 -30.83 -28.51
C ILE A 294 12.01 -29.69 -28.59
N THR A 295 12.07 -28.82 -27.60
CA THR A 295 13.01 -27.71 -27.56
C THR A 295 14.45 -28.16 -27.32
N GLU A 296 14.68 -29.20 -26.50
CA GLU A 296 15.98 -29.82 -26.33
C GLU A 296 16.45 -30.52 -27.61
N LEU A 297 15.53 -31.20 -28.31
CA LEU A 297 15.83 -31.81 -29.61
C LEU A 297 16.19 -30.77 -30.66
N LEU A 298 15.45 -29.65 -30.73
CA LEU A 298 15.73 -28.54 -31.65
C LEU A 298 17.04 -27.82 -31.28
N ALA A 299 17.30 -27.59 -29.99
CA ALA A 299 18.56 -27.01 -29.54
C ALA A 299 19.77 -27.89 -29.88
N LEU A 300 19.61 -29.22 -29.82
CA LEU A 300 20.64 -30.17 -30.16
C LEU A 300 20.87 -30.29 -31.69
N VAL A 301 19.77 -30.32 -32.47
CA VAL A 301 19.81 -30.45 -33.91
C VAL A 301 20.30 -29.21 -34.64
N PHE A 302 19.91 -28.02 -34.14
CA PHE A 302 20.23 -26.74 -34.79
C PHE A 302 21.33 -25.96 -34.08
N ASN A 303 21.89 -26.50 -32.99
CA ASN A 303 22.94 -25.86 -32.17
C ASN A 303 22.61 -24.40 -31.75
N ILE A 304 21.35 -24.18 -31.31
CA ILE A 304 20.83 -22.88 -30.89
C ILE A 304 20.83 -22.83 -29.33
N PRO A 305 21.82 -22.18 -28.69
CA PRO A 305 21.93 -22.15 -27.24
C PRO A 305 20.77 -21.41 -26.54
N GLU A 306 20.11 -20.49 -27.26
CA GLU A 306 19.00 -19.70 -26.75
C GLU A 306 17.69 -20.52 -26.51
N LEU A 307 17.57 -21.70 -27.11
CA LEU A 307 16.45 -22.61 -26.94
C LEU A 307 16.55 -23.56 -25.73
N LYS A 308 17.56 -23.39 -24.84
CA LYS A 308 17.69 -24.22 -23.64
C LYS A 308 16.66 -23.85 -22.57
N VAL A 309 15.47 -24.43 -22.69
CA VAL A 309 14.38 -24.34 -21.67
C VAL A 309 14.77 -24.98 -20.32
N SER A 310 15.93 -25.65 -20.27
CA SER A 310 16.44 -26.32 -19.08
C SER A 310 17.05 -25.37 -18.01
N GLU A 311 17.18 -24.07 -18.27
CA GLU A 311 17.89 -23.17 -17.34
C GLU A 311 17.19 -23.06 -15.97
N ALA A 312 15.87 -22.96 -15.90
CA ALA A 312 15.15 -22.84 -14.61
C ALA A 312 15.24 -24.13 -13.78
N ARG A 313 15.24 -25.31 -14.43
CA ARG A 313 15.41 -26.59 -13.73
C ARG A 313 16.88 -26.85 -13.44
N ALA A 314 17.78 -26.49 -14.35
CA ALA A 314 19.21 -26.51 -14.11
C ALA A 314 19.57 -25.61 -12.92
N GLU A 315 18.91 -24.47 -12.77
CA GLU A 315 19.08 -23.55 -11.64
C GLU A 315 18.58 -24.17 -10.32
N THR A 316 17.42 -24.82 -10.30
CA THR A 316 16.89 -25.50 -9.11
C THR A 316 17.75 -26.71 -8.72
N ILE A 317 18.20 -27.48 -9.72
CA ILE A 317 19.12 -28.62 -9.50
C ILE A 317 20.51 -28.11 -9.09
N ALA A 318 20.99 -27.02 -9.69
CA ALA A 318 22.26 -26.40 -9.33
C ALA A 318 22.22 -25.82 -7.91
N LYS A 319 21.11 -25.20 -7.50
CA LYS A 319 20.89 -24.74 -6.12
C LYS A 319 20.88 -25.93 -5.15
N SER A 320 20.15 -26.99 -5.44
CA SER A 320 20.13 -28.22 -4.61
C SER A 320 21.49 -28.88 -4.54
N LYS A 321 22.21 -29.00 -5.65
CA LYS A 321 23.58 -29.53 -5.68
C LYS A 321 24.56 -28.62 -4.97
N PHE A 322 24.43 -27.31 -5.13
CA PHE A 322 25.28 -26.36 -4.41
C PHE A 322 25.14 -26.50 -2.91
N TYR A 323 23.92 -26.56 -2.38
CA TYR A 323 23.70 -26.73 -0.94
C TYR A 323 24.12 -28.12 -0.41
N ASN A 324 23.91 -29.17 -1.19
CA ASN A 324 24.16 -30.54 -0.71
C ASN A 324 25.58 -31.04 -1.00
N GLU A 325 26.20 -30.57 -2.07
CA GLU A 325 27.48 -31.10 -2.54
C GLU A 325 28.62 -30.06 -2.48
N VAL A 326 28.34 -28.81 -2.84
CA VAL A 326 29.35 -27.75 -2.96
C VAL A 326 29.57 -27.01 -1.63
N ASN A 327 28.55 -26.74 -0.88
CA ASN A 327 28.65 -26.03 0.40
C ASN A 327 29.53 -26.80 1.42
N PRO A 328 29.40 -28.12 1.57
CA PRO A 328 30.31 -28.91 2.43
C PRO A 328 31.78 -28.86 1.96
N ILE A 329 32.02 -28.76 0.64
CA ILE A 329 33.39 -28.65 0.10
C ILE A 329 33.95 -27.24 0.39
N ILE A 330 33.13 -26.18 0.26
CA ILE A 330 33.48 -24.81 0.64
C ILE A 330 33.81 -24.75 2.12
N ASP A 331 33.05 -25.46 2.96
CA ASP A 331 33.29 -25.53 4.40
C ASP A 331 34.67 -26.12 4.72
N VAL A 332 35.04 -27.20 4.05
CA VAL A 332 36.36 -27.83 4.20
C VAL A 332 37.47 -26.93 3.66
N VAL A 333 37.28 -26.33 2.49
CA VAL A 333 38.27 -25.41 1.89
C VAL A 333 38.41 -24.12 2.74
N SER A 334 37.35 -23.59 3.25
CA SER A 334 37.34 -22.43 4.15
C SER A 334 38.11 -22.72 5.44
N LEU A 335 37.86 -23.88 6.00
CA LEU A 335 38.57 -24.34 7.20
C LEU A 335 40.10 -24.55 6.95
N MET A 336 40.46 -25.02 5.76
CA MET A 336 41.88 -25.26 5.39
C MET A 336 42.63 -23.99 5.00
N THR A 337 41.94 -22.96 4.52
CA THR A 337 42.57 -21.74 3.98
C THR A 337 42.37 -20.51 4.86
N GLY A 338 41.61 -20.60 5.93
CA GLY A 338 41.25 -19.44 6.78
C GLY A 338 40.39 -18.37 6.08
N SER A 339 39.71 -18.75 4.98
CA SER A 339 38.98 -17.81 4.12
C SER A 339 37.46 -17.73 4.46
N GLU A 340 37.13 -17.70 5.76
CA GLU A 340 35.71 -17.71 6.24
C GLU A 340 34.88 -16.50 5.76
N SER A 341 35.52 -15.35 5.53
CA SER A 341 34.89 -14.18 4.96
C SER A 341 34.31 -14.40 3.56
N LEU A 342 34.95 -15.28 2.77
CA LEU A 342 34.50 -15.64 1.41
C LEU A 342 33.21 -16.49 1.48
N LYS A 343 33.15 -17.41 2.41
CA LYS A 343 31.97 -18.26 2.68
C LYS A 343 30.77 -17.40 3.10
N MET A 344 30.97 -16.50 4.07
CA MET A 344 29.92 -15.60 4.51
C MET A 344 29.36 -14.73 3.38
N ASN A 345 30.22 -14.19 2.53
CA ASN A 345 29.78 -13.41 1.39
C ASN A 345 28.95 -14.22 0.37
N ILE A 346 29.34 -15.47 0.12
CA ILE A 346 28.62 -16.36 -0.81
C ILE A 346 27.28 -16.80 -0.23
N VAL A 347 27.24 -17.19 1.04
CA VAL A 347 26.00 -17.62 1.74
C VAL A 347 25.04 -16.45 1.90
N ASN A 348 25.53 -15.26 2.27
CA ASN A 348 24.71 -14.06 2.37
C ASN A 348 24.08 -13.67 1.04
N ARG A 349 24.86 -13.72 -0.04
CA ARG A 349 24.38 -13.41 -1.38
C ARG A 349 23.35 -14.44 -1.86
N ALA A 350 23.56 -15.73 -1.56
CA ALA A 350 22.60 -16.79 -1.85
C ALA A 350 21.30 -16.63 -1.06
N ASN A 351 21.36 -16.32 0.26
CA ASN A 351 20.20 -16.13 1.11
C ASN A 351 19.39 -14.86 0.73
N VAL A 352 20.07 -13.77 0.36
CA VAL A 352 19.40 -12.56 -0.14
C VAL A 352 18.66 -12.84 -1.44
N LEU A 353 19.27 -13.59 -2.36
CA LEU A 353 18.63 -13.98 -3.63
C LEU A 353 17.46 -14.93 -3.39
N THR A 354 17.59 -15.91 -2.51
CA THR A 354 16.50 -16.85 -2.16
C THR A 354 15.33 -16.15 -1.45
N LYS A 355 15.60 -15.18 -0.56
CA LYS A 355 14.56 -14.34 0.04
C LYS A 355 13.85 -13.47 -1.01
N GLN A 356 14.60 -12.90 -1.95
CA GLN A 356 14.01 -12.09 -3.02
C GLN A 356 13.13 -12.92 -3.96
N GLU A 357 13.49 -14.17 -4.23
CA GLU A 357 12.69 -15.08 -5.05
C GLU A 357 11.49 -15.65 -4.28
N GLY A 358 11.64 -15.99 -3.01
CA GLY A 358 10.53 -16.42 -2.15
C GLY A 358 9.47 -15.33 -1.98
N ALA A 359 9.90 -14.06 -1.83
CA ALA A 359 8.97 -12.91 -1.78
C ALA A 359 8.24 -12.66 -3.10
N LYS A 360 8.79 -13.12 -4.24
CA LYS A 360 8.14 -13.02 -5.56
C LYS A 360 6.99 -14.01 -5.78
N THR A 361 6.94 -15.07 -5.02
CA THR A 361 6.02 -16.20 -5.26
C THR A 361 4.83 -16.27 -4.32
N THR A 362 4.73 -15.37 -3.34
CA THR A 362 3.65 -15.35 -2.36
C THR A 362 2.67 -14.23 -2.67
N ILE A 363 1.40 -14.59 -2.89
CA ILE A 363 0.32 -13.61 -3.01
C ILE A 363 0.10 -12.99 -1.65
N GLU A 364 0.14 -11.67 -1.62
CA GLU A 364 -0.24 -10.85 -0.49
C GLU A 364 -1.64 -10.28 -0.69
N GLY A 365 -2.24 -9.80 0.38
CA GLY A 365 -3.54 -9.16 0.33
C GLY A 365 -3.68 -8.09 1.40
N THR A 366 -4.47 -7.08 1.11
CA THR A 366 -4.79 -6.03 2.08
C THR A 366 -6.25 -5.64 1.98
N MET A 367 -6.78 -5.17 3.09
CA MET A 367 -8.10 -4.55 3.10
C MET A 367 -8.14 -3.36 4.05
N ILE A 368 -9.03 -2.44 3.74
CA ILE A 368 -9.40 -1.34 4.62
C ILE A 368 -10.90 -1.11 4.53
N ALA A 369 -11.53 -0.96 5.69
CA ALA A 369 -12.94 -0.62 5.82
C ALA A 369 -13.09 0.75 6.47
N LEU A 370 -14.01 1.56 5.93
CA LEU A 370 -14.37 2.87 6.44
C LEU A 370 -15.86 2.89 6.79
N GLU A 371 -16.22 3.53 7.88
CA GLU A 371 -17.58 3.97 8.09
C GLU A 371 -17.90 5.07 7.08
N SER A 372 -18.94 4.88 6.27
CA SER A 372 -19.13 5.65 5.02
C SER A 372 -19.40 7.14 5.22
N ASP A 373 -19.98 7.54 6.36
CA ASP A 373 -20.35 8.94 6.65
C ASP A 373 -19.33 9.67 7.52
N THR A 374 -18.65 8.97 8.43
CA THR A 374 -17.67 9.56 9.34
C THR A 374 -16.26 9.56 8.79
N GLY A 375 -15.92 8.55 7.99
CA GLY A 375 -14.56 8.27 7.53
C GLY A 375 -13.71 7.52 8.57
N TYR A 376 -14.32 7.02 9.64
CA TYR A 376 -13.59 6.20 10.62
C TYR A 376 -13.04 4.95 9.97
N ILE A 377 -11.77 4.67 10.20
CA ILE A 377 -11.17 3.39 9.82
C ILE A 377 -11.68 2.35 10.80
N ASP A 378 -12.60 1.54 10.32
CA ASP A 378 -13.33 0.53 11.08
C ASP A 378 -12.52 -0.76 11.23
N ALA A 379 -11.79 -1.15 10.18
CA ALA A 379 -10.88 -2.29 10.17
C ALA A 379 -9.74 -2.07 9.15
N LEU A 380 -8.55 -2.64 9.43
CA LEU A 380 -7.40 -2.54 8.57
C LEU A 380 -6.52 -3.80 8.68
N VAL A 381 -6.27 -4.44 7.53
CA VAL A 381 -5.33 -5.56 7.41
C VAL A 381 -4.29 -5.20 6.34
N GLY A 382 -3.02 -5.15 6.71
CA GLY A 382 -1.94 -4.69 5.83
C GLY A 382 -1.23 -5.78 5.03
N GLY A 383 -1.46 -7.05 5.34
CA GLY A 383 -0.79 -8.18 4.68
C GLY A 383 -1.20 -9.53 5.27
N SER A 384 -0.54 -10.60 4.85
CA SER A 384 -0.82 -11.97 5.27
C SER A 384 -0.59 -12.22 6.76
N LYS A 385 0.48 -11.68 7.30
CA LYS A 385 0.86 -11.78 8.71
C LYS A 385 1.71 -10.58 9.09
N TYR A 386 1.44 -9.99 10.26
CA TYR A 386 2.28 -8.95 10.82
C TYR A 386 3.41 -9.59 11.64
N ASP A 387 4.63 -9.45 11.17
CA ASP A 387 5.83 -9.91 11.87
C ASP A 387 7.06 -9.05 11.49
N SER A 388 8.24 -9.45 11.95
CA SER A 388 9.48 -8.71 11.70
C SER A 388 9.83 -8.57 10.21
N GLU A 389 9.38 -9.49 9.39
CA GLU A 389 9.67 -9.51 7.95
C GLU A 389 8.60 -8.81 7.12
N ASN A 390 7.37 -8.68 7.64
CA ASN A 390 6.23 -8.12 6.95
C ASN A 390 5.54 -7.03 7.79
N GLN A 391 6.09 -5.80 7.75
CA GLN A 391 5.55 -4.60 8.41
C GLN A 391 5.03 -3.57 7.41
N PHE A 392 5.04 -3.90 6.13
CA PHE A 392 4.56 -3.02 5.07
C PHE A 392 3.04 -3.01 5.03
N ILE A 393 2.43 -1.90 5.50
CA ILE A 393 0.97 -1.73 5.55
C ILE A 393 0.46 -1.39 4.16
N ARG A 394 0.16 -2.41 3.35
CA ARG A 394 -0.22 -2.23 1.94
C ARG A 394 -1.44 -1.34 1.77
N ALA A 395 -2.38 -1.37 2.71
CA ALA A 395 -3.56 -0.51 2.69
C ALA A 395 -3.26 0.99 2.55
N THR A 396 -2.15 1.46 3.14
CA THR A 396 -1.81 2.89 3.20
C THR A 396 -0.50 3.24 2.51
N GLN A 397 0.34 2.25 2.21
CA GLN A 397 1.68 2.46 1.66
C GLN A 397 1.86 1.92 0.24
N ALA A 398 1.18 0.82 -0.13
CA ALA A 398 1.32 0.26 -1.47
C ALA A 398 0.67 1.18 -2.51
N LYS A 399 1.44 1.48 -3.56
CA LYS A 399 0.98 2.20 -4.75
C LYS A 399 0.81 1.17 -5.86
N VAL A 400 -0.42 0.77 -6.12
CA VAL A 400 -0.77 -0.34 -7.03
C VAL A 400 -1.81 0.11 -8.05
N GLN A 401 -1.92 -0.62 -9.15
CA GLN A 401 -2.86 -0.28 -10.22
C GLN A 401 -4.29 -0.72 -9.85
N PRO A 402 -5.28 0.18 -9.88
CA PRO A 402 -6.67 -0.13 -9.53
C PRO A 402 -7.41 -0.95 -10.59
N GLY A 403 -6.90 -1.01 -11.82
CA GLY A 403 -7.60 -1.65 -12.91
C GLY A 403 -9.02 -1.10 -13.09
N SER A 404 -9.97 -1.95 -13.43
CA SER A 404 -11.36 -1.55 -13.67
C SER A 404 -12.11 -0.97 -12.46
N THR A 405 -11.56 -0.99 -11.23
CA THR A 405 -12.15 -0.23 -10.12
C THR A 405 -11.99 1.27 -10.28
N PHE A 406 -11.16 1.71 -11.20
CA PHE A 406 -11.00 3.12 -11.56
C PHE A 406 -12.19 3.65 -12.39
N LYS A 407 -12.86 2.80 -13.16
CA LYS A 407 -13.94 3.19 -14.08
C LYS A 407 -15.04 4.06 -13.43
N PRO A 408 -15.62 3.70 -12.25
CA PRO A 408 -16.65 4.52 -11.63
C PRO A 408 -16.23 5.97 -11.35
N LEU A 409 -14.93 6.23 -11.16
CA LEU A 409 -14.44 7.56 -10.84
C LEU A 409 -14.73 8.51 -12.01
N TYR A 410 -14.30 8.17 -13.22
CA TYR A 410 -14.56 9.02 -14.39
C TYR A 410 -15.96 8.84 -14.97
N TYR A 411 -16.65 7.71 -14.77
CA TYR A 411 -18.06 7.58 -15.10
C TYR A 411 -18.91 8.60 -14.33
N SER A 412 -18.53 8.96 -13.11
CA SER A 412 -19.20 10.03 -12.38
C SER A 412 -19.09 11.37 -13.09
N ALA A 413 -17.96 11.65 -13.75
CA ALA A 413 -17.80 12.84 -14.59
C ALA A 413 -18.68 12.74 -15.86
N ALA A 414 -18.75 11.55 -16.46
CA ALA A 414 -19.60 11.32 -17.63
C ALA A 414 -21.08 11.56 -17.32
N ILE A 415 -21.59 11.07 -16.20
CA ILE A 415 -22.96 11.33 -15.75
C ILE A 415 -23.19 12.81 -15.45
N ASP A 416 -22.26 13.47 -14.72
CA ASP A 416 -22.35 14.90 -14.42
C ASP A 416 -22.40 15.77 -15.69
N SER A 417 -21.73 15.35 -16.75
CA SER A 417 -21.73 16.05 -18.04
C SER A 417 -23.12 16.16 -18.66
N ARG A 418 -24.08 15.34 -18.23
CA ARG A 418 -25.44 15.21 -18.75
C ARG A 418 -25.53 14.73 -20.22
N LYS A 419 -24.40 14.51 -20.89
CA LYS A 419 -24.36 13.94 -22.24
C LYS A 419 -24.38 12.42 -22.23
N PHE A 420 -23.83 11.83 -21.16
CA PHE A 420 -23.94 10.42 -20.90
C PHE A 420 -25.04 10.16 -19.86
N THR A 421 -25.83 9.14 -20.12
CA THR A 421 -26.88 8.66 -19.22
C THR A 421 -26.71 7.16 -19.04
N PRO A 422 -27.32 6.55 -18.05
CA PRO A 422 -27.31 5.09 -17.91
C PRO A 422 -27.79 4.35 -19.16
N ALA A 423 -28.68 4.95 -19.94
CA ALA A 423 -29.23 4.37 -21.15
C ALA A 423 -28.52 4.81 -22.45
N THR A 424 -27.42 5.54 -22.34
CA THR A 424 -26.62 5.92 -23.52
C THR A 424 -26.09 4.65 -24.20
N GLU A 425 -26.40 4.54 -25.50
CA GLU A 425 -25.92 3.42 -26.32
C GLU A 425 -24.48 3.66 -26.73
N ILE A 426 -23.65 2.63 -26.59
CA ILE A 426 -22.22 2.66 -26.89
C ILE A 426 -21.89 1.41 -27.68
N SER A 427 -21.22 1.55 -28.81
CA SER A 427 -20.83 0.40 -29.63
C SER A 427 -19.64 -0.31 -28.99
N ASP A 428 -19.80 -1.62 -28.76
CA ASP A 428 -18.74 -2.54 -28.37
C ASP A 428 -18.25 -3.33 -29.59
N SER A 429 -17.22 -2.81 -30.23
CA SER A 429 -16.65 -3.34 -31.47
C SER A 429 -15.16 -3.01 -31.54
N PRO A 430 -14.36 -3.70 -32.34
CA PRO A 430 -12.96 -3.40 -32.55
C PRO A 430 -12.74 -1.92 -32.90
N VAL A 431 -11.80 -1.26 -32.23
CA VAL A 431 -11.50 0.16 -32.43
C VAL A 431 -10.00 0.38 -32.37
N VAL A 432 -9.53 1.33 -33.14
CA VAL A 432 -8.16 1.85 -33.07
C VAL A 432 -8.26 3.28 -32.57
N PHE A 433 -7.76 3.52 -31.37
CA PHE A 433 -7.54 4.86 -30.86
C PHE A 433 -6.13 5.31 -31.27
N HIS A 434 -5.92 6.60 -31.36
CA HIS A 434 -4.59 7.17 -31.60
C HIS A 434 -4.14 7.93 -30.34
N THR A 435 -2.95 7.64 -29.88
CA THR A 435 -2.31 8.38 -28.80
C THR A 435 -1.84 9.75 -29.28
N ALA A 436 -1.53 10.67 -28.38
CA ALA A 436 -1.08 12.02 -28.72
C ALA A 436 0.17 12.04 -29.63
N ASP A 437 1.00 10.99 -29.59
CA ASP A 437 2.16 10.77 -30.46
C ASP A 437 1.82 10.00 -31.77
N GLY A 438 0.54 9.87 -32.10
CA GLY A 438 0.05 9.23 -33.34
C GLY A 438 0.16 7.70 -33.36
N LYS A 439 0.57 7.05 -32.28
CA LYS A 439 0.64 5.59 -32.23
C LYS A 439 -0.73 4.97 -32.06
N PRO A 440 -1.02 3.86 -32.75
CA PRO A 440 -2.29 3.17 -32.60
C PRO A 440 -2.37 2.47 -31.23
N TYR A 441 -3.50 2.62 -30.54
CA TYR A 441 -3.86 1.89 -29.34
C TYR A 441 -5.10 1.04 -29.62
N ILE A 442 -4.96 -0.27 -29.55
CA ILE A 442 -6.01 -1.23 -29.92
C ILE A 442 -6.42 -2.02 -28.67
N PRO A 443 -7.36 -1.49 -27.86
CA PRO A 443 -7.82 -2.18 -26.67
C PRO A 443 -8.68 -3.39 -27.03
N GLN A 444 -8.67 -4.38 -26.13
CA GLN A 444 -9.53 -5.56 -26.22
C GLN A 444 -10.40 -5.69 -24.98
N ASN A 445 -11.56 -6.29 -25.12
CA ASN A 445 -12.34 -6.73 -23.99
C ASN A 445 -11.67 -7.93 -23.32
N PHE A 446 -12.01 -8.18 -22.05
CA PHE A 446 -11.34 -9.16 -21.18
C PHE A 446 -11.23 -10.58 -21.78
N LEU A 447 -12.24 -11.03 -22.53
CA LEU A 447 -12.24 -12.33 -23.21
C LEU A 447 -12.06 -12.20 -24.74
N GLY A 448 -11.85 -11.01 -25.26
CA GLY A 448 -11.77 -10.76 -26.69
C GLY A 448 -13.11 -10.87 -27.44
N GLU A 449 -14.22 -10.92 -26.69
CA GLU A 449 -15.57 -11.00 -27.25
C GLU A 449 -16.18 -9.61 -27.43
N TRP A 450 -17.07 -9.48 -28.40
CA TRP A 450 -17.74 -8.23 -28.77
C TRP A 450 -19.26 -8.44 -28.72
N GLU A 451 -19.96 -7.49 -28.06
CA GLU A 451 -21.41 -7.58 -27.87
C GLU A 451 -22.21 -6.62 -28.75
N GLY A 452 -21.55 -5.83 -29.62
CA GLY A 452 -22.22 -4.82 -30.45
C GLY A 452 -22.67 -3.60 -29.63
N ASN A 453 -23.86 -3.07 -29.90
CA ASN A 453 -24.36 -1.90 -29.19
C ASN A 453 -24.86 -2.28 -27.80
N VAL A 454 -24.28 -1.65 -26.77
CA VAL A 454 -24.61 -1.86 -25.37
C VAL A 454 -24.95 -0.55 -24.69
N GLN A 455 -25.75 -0.59 -23.62
CA GLN A 455 -26.01 0.60 -22.83
C GLN A 455 -24.91 0.88 -21.81
N LEU A 456 -24.70 2.12 -21.45
CA LEU A 456 -23.67 2.55 -20.51
C LEU A 456 -23.74 1.80 -19.17
N TRP A 457 -24.95 1.60 -18.63
CA TRP A 457 -25.14 0.86 -17.38
C TRP A 457 -24.61 -0.58 -17.47
N TYR A 458 -24.87 -1.22 -18.61
CA TYR A 458 -24.45 -2.59 -18.86
C TYR A 458 -22.92 -2.68 -19.04
N ALA A 459 -22.34 -1.75 -19.81
CA ALA A 459 -20.91 -1.68 -20.01
C ALA A 459 -20.14 -1.51 -18.67
N LEU A 460 -20.66 -0.69 -17.73
CA LEU A 460 -20.07 -0.55 -16.39
C LEU A 460 -20.30 -1.80 -15.54
N CYS A 461 -21.50 -2.36 -15.59
CA CYS A 461 -21.93 -3.52 -14.80
C CYS A 461 -21.10 -4.77 -15.13
N THR A 462 -20.85 -5.03 -16.42
CA THR A 462 -20.04 -6.14 -16.93
C THR A 462 -18.56 -5.80 -17.06
N SER A 463 -18.21 -4.53 -16.81
CA SER A 463 -16.81 -4.06 -16.83
C SER A 463 -16.12 -4.07 -18.20
N MET A 464 -16.86 -3.84 -19.28
CA MET A 464 -16.34 -3.81 -20.65
C MET A 464 -15.25 -2.74 -20.80
N ASN A 465 -14.21 -3.05 -21.57
CA ASN A 465 -13.07 -2.13 -21.74
C ASN A 465 -13.34 -1.10 -22.83
N VAL A 466 -13.69 -1.56 -24.03
CA VAL A 466 -13.86 -0.67 -25.19
C VAL A 466 -14.97 0.35 -24.99
N PRO A 467 -16.19 -0.02 -24.57
CA PRO A 467 -17.21 0.97 -24.25
C PRO A 467 -16.77 1.98 -23.18
N SER A 468 -16.02 1.50 -22.17
CA SER A 468 -15.53 2.38 -21.11
C SER A 468 -14.49 3.39 -21.60
N LEU A 469 -13.62 2.99 -22.54
CA LEU A 469 -12.67 3.90 -23.17
C LEU A 469 -13.35 4.92 -24.08
N LYS A 470 -14.45 4.56 -24.75
CA LYS A 470 -15.27 5.52 -25.51
C LYS A 470 -15.95 6.56 -24.58
N VAL A 471 -16.36 6.14 -23.37
CA VAL A 471 -16.85 7.08 -22.35
C VAL A 471 -15.73 8.03 -21.91
N LEU A 472 -14.54 7.50 -21.67
CA LEU A 472 -13.35 8.30 -21.32
C LEU A 472 -13.02 9.32 -22.43
N ASP A 473 -12.98 8.87 -23.66
CA ASP A 473 -12.74 9.71 -24.82
C ASP A 473 -13.78 10.83 -24.93
N GLY A 474 -15.04 10.48 -24.74
CA GLY A 474 -16.15 11.43 -24.79
C GLY A 474 -16.16 12.50 -23.72
N ILE A 475 -15.50 12.29 -22.56
CA ILE A 475 -15.35 13.32 -21.52
C ILE A 475 -13.99 14.01 -21.53
N GLY A 476 -13.01 13.42 -22.20
CA GLY A 476 -11.61 13.85 -22.22
C GLY A 476 -10.80 13.40 -21.01
N PHE A 477 -9.48 13.28 -21.20
CA PHE A 477 -8.55 12.77 -20.19
C PHE A 477 -8.46 13.68 -18.96
N GLU A 478 -8.42 14.99 -19.18
CA GLU A 478 -8.29 15.97 -18.10
C GLU A 478 -9.49 15.92 -17.14
N ALA A 479 -10.70 15.90 -17.67
CA ALA A 479 -11.93 15.79 -16.88
C ALA A 479 -11.96 14.50 -16.06
N ALA A 480 -11.53 13.38 -16.66
CA ALA A 480 -11.44 12.10 -15.99
C ALA A 480 -10.40 12.10 -14.86
N ILE A 481 -9.21 12.64 -15.13
CA ILE A 481 -8.11 12.72 -14.15
C ILE A 481 -8.51 13.65 -12.99
N ASN A 482 -8.99 14.86 -13.27
CA ASN A 482 -9.38 15.81 -12.24
C ASN A 482 -10.46 15.24 -11.32
N ARG A 483 -11.47 14.57 -11.89
CA ARG A 483 -12.51 13.89 -11.11
C ARG A 483 -11.93 12.75 -10.25
N ALA A 484 -11.06 11.94 -10.81
CA ALA A 484 -10.43 10.84 -10.08
C ALA A 484 -9.54 11.36 -8.94
N VAL A 485 -8.70 12.36 -9.19
CA VAL A 485 -7.84 13.00 -8.19
C VAL A 485 -8.66 13.60 -7.04
N ALA A 486 -9.76 14.29 -7.33
CA ALA A 486 -10.66 14.84 -6.32
C ALA A 486 -11.29 13.76 -5.44
N LEU A 487 -11.76 12.66 -6.04
CA LEU A 487 -12.34 11.52 -5.33
C LEU A 487 -11.30 10.78 -4.49
N LEU A 488 -10.13 10.54 -5.03
CA LEU A 488 -9.02 9.85 -4.34
C LEU A 488 -8.39 10.73 -3.25
N GLY A 489 -8.47 12.05 -3.36
CA GLY A 489 -7.86 13.00 -2.44
C GLY A 489 -6.34 13.06 -2.55
N ILE A 490 -5.82 12.84 -3.74
CA ILE A 490 -4.40 12.96 -4.03
C ILE A 490 -4.05 14.45 -4.08
N SER A 491 -2.99 14.86 -3.38
CA SER A 491 -2.53 16.26 -3.40
C SER A 491 -1.74 16.56 -4.67
N ASP A 492 -1.70 17.84 -5.06
CA ASP A 492 -0.94 18.30 -6.22
C ASP A 492 0.56 17.96 -6.10
N GLU A 493 1.08 17.91 -4.88
CA GLU A 493 2.47 17.55 -4.60
C GLU A 493 2.77 16.05 -4.88
N GLU A 494 1.81 15.17 -4.61
CA GLU A 494 1.95 13.73 -4.84
C GLU A 494 1.60 13.32 -6.28
N LEU A 495 0.76 14.07 -6.97
CA LEU A 495 0.22 13.72 -8.29
C LEU A 495 1.29 13.34 -9.33
N PRO A 496 2.42 14.07 -9.47
CA PRO A 496 3.47 13.71 -10.43
C PRO A 496 4.06 12.31 -10.23
N SER A 497 4.01 11.79 -9.00
CA SER A 497 4.55 10.47 -8.65
C SER A 497 3.55 9.33 -8.83
N ARG A 498 2.34 9.60 -9.37
CA ARG A 498 1.21 8.68 -9.38
C ARG A 498 0.84 8.11 -10.75
N ALA A 499 1.62 8.42 -11.78
CA ALA A 499 1.42 7.97 -13.16
C ALA A 499 0.02 8.28 -13.72
N PHE A 500 -0.55 9.44 -13.39
CA PHE A 500 -1.78 9.94 -14.01
C PHE A 500 -1.45 10.60 -15.35
N VAL A 501 -1.13 9.78 -16.33
CA VAL A 501 -0.76 10.23 -17.68
C VAL A 501 -2.03 10.38 -18.52
N PRO A 502 -2.26 11.54 -19.18
CA PRO A 502 -3.37 11.70 -20.12
C PRO A 502 -3.23 10.73 -21.29
N GLY A 503 -4.07 9.71 -21.34
CA GLY A 503 -4.06 8.69 -22.39
C GLY A 503 -5.05 7.58 -22.10
N TYR A 504 -5.35 6.76 -23.09
CA TYR A 504 -6.37 5.70 -22.99
C TYR A 504 -6.11 4.68 -21.87
N PRO A 505 -4.84 4.26 -21.57
CA PRO A 505 -4.59 3.30 -20.51
C PRO A 505 -5.13 3.72 -19.15
N ILE A 506 -5.24 5.03 -18.85
CA ILE A 506 -5.79 5.50 -17.56
C ILE A 506 -7.25 5.09 -17.37
N GLY A 507 -8.03 4.97 -18.44
CA GLY A 507 -9.41 4.49 -18.38
C GLY A 507 -9.53 3.03 -17.97
N LEU A 508 -8.43 2.28 -18.05
CA LEU A 508 -8.31 0.92 -17.56
C LEU A 508 -7.59 0.85 -16.21
N GLY A 509 -7.32 2.00 -15.58
CA GLY A 509 -6.69 2.10 -14.27
C GLY A 509 -5.18 1.92 -14.29
N VAL A 510 -4.50 2.27 -15.39
CA VAL A 510 -3.04 2.30 -15.44
C VAL A 510 -2.53 3.59 -14.77
N CYS A 511 -2.63 3.61 -13.45
CA CYS A 511 -2.14 4.66 -12.56
C CYS A 511 -1.85 4.05 -11.18
N SER A 512 -1.19 4.79 -10.31
CA SER A 512 -0.78 4.29 -8.99
C SER A 512 -1.67 4.89 -7.89
N VAL A 513 -2.41 4.03 -7.18
CA VAL A 513 -3.30 4.43 -6.07
C VAL A 513 -3.04 3.57 -4.83
N ARG A 514 -3.39 4.10 -3.67
CA ARG A 514 -3.37 3.33 -2.41
C ARG A 514 -4.78 2.76 -2.12
N PRO A 515 -4.90 1.59 -1.51
CA PRO A 515 -6.20 1.04 -1.13
C PRO A 515 -7.07 1.98 -0.27
N ILE A 516 -6.46 2.74 0.63
CA ILE A 516 -7.17 3.75 1.44
C ILE A 516 -7.78 4.87 0.57
N GLU A 517 -7.11 5.28 -0.50
CA GLU A 517 -7.60 6.30 -1.43
C GLU A 517 -8.80 5.77 -2.22
N MET A 518 -8.75 4.50 -2.63
CA MET A 518 -9.89 3.84 -3.28
C MET A 518 -11.07 3.69 -2.33
N ALA A 519 -10.84 3.28 -1.08
CA ALA A 519 -11.89 3.24 -0.06
C ALA A 519 -12.52 4.61 0.15
N ARG A 520 -11.70 5.68 0.22
CA ARG A 520 -12.18 7.07 0.30
C ARG A 520 -13.07 7.44 -0.89
N ALA A 521 -12.63 7.16 -2.11
CA ALA A 521 -13.38 7.50 -3.32
C ALA A 521 -14.76 6.82 -3.36
N TYR A 522 -14.83 5.54 -2.96
CA TYR A 522 -16.09 4.82 -2.90
C TYR A 522 -16.96 5.23 -1.70
N ALA A 523 -16.36 5.63 -0.58
CA ALA A 523 -17.09 6.19 0.55
C ALA A 523 -17.78 7.52 0.18
N ILE A 524 -17.19 8.33 -0.69
CA ILE A 524 -17.83 9.56 -1.20
C ILE A 524 -19.11 9.22 -1.98
N PHE A 525 -19.12 8.15 -2.79
CA PHE A 525 -20.35 7.69 -3.42
C PHE A 525 -21.40 7.24 -2.39
N ALA A 526 -20.98 6.50 -1.37
CA ALA A 526 -21.88 6.04 -0.29
C ALA A 526 -22.46 7.22 0.52
N ASN A 527 -21.67 8.30 0.72
CA ASN A 527 -22.01 9.49 1.51
C ASN A 527 -22.68 10.62 0.71
N GLY A 528 -23.36 10.27 -0.37
CA GLY A 528 -24.08 11.28 -1.18
C GLY A 528 -23.19 12.33 -1.81
N GLY A 529 -21.97 11.98 -2.15
CA GLY A 529 -21.00 12.82 -2.84
C GLY A 529 -20.20 13.78 -1.96
N LYS A 530 -20.38 13.72 -0.63
CA LYS A 530 -19.63 14.54 0.33
C LYS A 530 -18.26 13.94 0.58
N GLU A 531 -17.30 14.81 0.80
CA GLU A 531 -15.94 14.42 1.15
C GLU A 531 -15.89 13.52 2.40
N VAL A 532 -15.13 12.44 2.28
CA VAL A 532 -14.82 11.52 3.38
C VAL A 532 -13.32 11.58 3.61
N THR A 533 -12.92 11.81 4.85
CA THR A 533 -11.50 11.83 5.25
C THR A 533 -11.25 10.62 6.15
N PRO A 534 -10.48 9.62 5.70
CA PRO A 534 -10.14 8.49 6.55
C PRO A 534 -9.41 8.95 7.81
N MET A 535 -9.81 8.46 8.97
CA MET A 535 -9.16 8.77 10.25
C MET A 535 -9.12 7.54 11.16
N ALA A 536 -8.01 7.42 11.89
CA ALA A 536 -7.79 6.33 12.85
C ALA A 536 -7.79 6.81 14.30
N ILE A 537 -7.42 8.07 14.55
CA ILE A 537 -7.26 8.63 15.90
C ILE A 537 -8.36 9.66 16.14
N ARG A 538 -9.15 9.45 17.18
CA ARG A 538 -10.18 10.40 17.62
C ARG A 538 -9.58 11.43 18.58
N THR A 539 -9.01 10.95 19.68
CA THR A 539 -8.41 11.80 20.72
C THR A 539 -7.17 11.14 21.28
N VAL A 540 -6.26 11.95 21.77
CA VAL A 540 -5.10 11.51 22.55
C VAL A 540 -5.16 12.20 23.92
N GLU A 541 -5.08 11.41 24.98
CA GLU A 541 -5.12 11.87 26.36
C GLU A 541 -3.78 11.66 27.04
N ASP A 542 -3.44 12.54 27.96
CA ASP A 542 -2.28 12.38 28.85
C ASP A 542 -2.57 11.36 29.97
N LYS A 543 -1.59 11.05 30.81
CA LYS A 543 -1.73 10.15 31.95
C LYS A 543 -2.75 10.59 33.00
N ASN A 544 -3.22 11.84 32.97
CA ASN A 544 -4.22 12.38 33.87
C ASN A 544 -5.63 12.39 33.23
N GLY A 545 -5.78 11.94 31.99
CA GLY A 545 -7.03 11.93 31.25
C GLY A 545 -7.35 13.27 30.56
N ASN A 546 -6.38 14.20 30.47
CA ASN A 546 -6.60 15.45 29.74
C ASN A 546 -6.38 15.22 28.24
N VAL A 547 -7.29 15.67 27.42
CA VAL A 547 -7.15 15.61 25.96
C VAL A 547 -6.07 16.58 25.52
N ILE A 548 -4.97 16.07 24.97
CA ILE A 548 -3.84 16.82 24.45
C ILE A 548 -3.91 17.03 22.92
N LEU A 549 -4.50 16.07 22.19
CA LEU A 549 -4.76 16.17 20.76
C LEU A 549 -6.18 15.71 20.47
N ASN A 550 -6.83 16.38 19.52
CA ASN A 550 -8.15 16.00 19.03
C ASN A 550 -8.20 16.05 17.49
N PRO A 551 -7.57 15.09 16.81
CA PRO A 551 -7.54 15.05 15.34
C PRO A 551 -8.92 15.01 14.70
N GLU A 552 -9.89 14.32 15.33
CA GLU A 552 -11.25 14.28 14.86
C GLU A 552 -11.87 15.68 14.79
N LEU A 553 -11.78 16.43 15.87
CA LEU A 553 -12.30 17.81 15.92
C LEU A 553 -11.64 18.71 14.86
N ASP A 554 -10.34 18.55 14.64
CA ASP A 554 -9.60 19.31 13.66
C ASP A 554 -10.02 18.98 12.22
N ILE A 555 -10.24 17.70 11.92
CA ILE A 555 -10.78 17.27 10.61
C ILE A 555 -12.20 17.83 10.42
N ARG A 556 -13.08 17.69 11.42
CA ARG A 556 -14.45 18.23 11.33
C ARG A 556 -14.49 19.75 11.18
N LYS A 557 -13.60 20.48 11.84
CA LYS A 557 -13.45 21.93 11.65
C LYS A 557 -13.02 22.26 10.23
N LYS A 558 -12.00 21.57 9.70
CA LYS A 558 -11.54 21.75 8.31
C LYS A 558 -12.66 21.46 7.32
N GLN A 559 -13.42 20.39 7.52
CA GLN A 559 -14.58 20.04 6.69
C GLN A 559 -15.66 21.13 6.75
N SER A 560 -16.01 21.63 7.94
CA SER A 560 -17.00 22.68 8.09
C SER A 560 -16.58 24.02 7.47
N GLN A 561 -15.29 24.32 7.43
CA GLN A 561 -14.76 25.53 6.80
C GLN A 561 -14.82 25.48 5.27
N LYS A 562 -14.92 24.30 4.66
CA LYS A 562 -15.04 24.12 3.22
C LYS A 562 -16.40 24.60 2.68
N GLY A 563 -17.44 24.69 3.52
CA GLY A 563 -18.80 25.02 3.11
C GLY A 563 -19.28 24.12 1.97
N ASP A 564 -19.74 24.70 0.87
CA ASP A 564 -20.22 23.91 -0.28
C ASP A 564 -19.13 23.08 -0.97
N LYS A 565 -17.85 23.43 -0.82
CA LYS A 565 -16.72 22.67 -1.36
C LYS A 565 -16.49 21.31 -0.71
N ILE A 566 -17.23 20.99 0.35
CA ILE A 566 -17.25 19.64 0.92
C ILE A 566 -17.91 18.64 -0.04
N GLN A 567 -18.74 19.14 -0.96
CA GLN A 567 -19.41 18.36 -1.98
C GLN A 567 -18.45 18.12 -3.15
N VAL A 568 -17.86 16.92 -3.22
CA VAL A 568 -16.92 16.52 -4.27
C VAL A 568 -17.65 16.23 -5.59
N ILE A 569 -18.80 15.57 -5.49
CA ILE A 569 -19.72 15.31 -6.60
C ILE A 569 -21.14 15.63 -6.14
N THR A 570 -22.02 15.95 -7.07
CA THR A 570 -23.41 16.28 -6.72
C THR A 570 -24.11 15.07 -6.06
N PRO A 571 -25.04 15.28 -5.11
CA PRO A 571 -25.81 14.18 -4.51
C PRO A 571 -26.57 13.37 -5.57
N GLN A 572 -27.01 14.02 -6.64
CA GLN A 572 -27.72 13.40 -7.75
C GLN A 572 -26.82 12.44 -8.51
N THR A 573 -25.62 12.89 -8.88
CA THR A 573 -24.63 12.04 -9.57
C THR A 573 -24.16 10.89 -8.67
N SER A 574 -23.90 11.16 -7.39
CA SER A 574 -23.58 10.14 -6.42
C SER A 574 -24.64 9.04 -6.34
N PHE A 575 -25.92 9.44 -6.31
CA PHE A 575 -27.04 8.50 -6.26
C PHE A 575 -27.18 7.69 -7.55
N VAL A 576 -27.09 8.33 -8.73
CA VAL A 576 -27.10 7.61 -10.03
C VAL A 576 -25.94 6.63 -10.13
N MET A 577 -24.73 7.04 -9.75
CA MET A 577 -23.57 6.14 -9.70
C MET A 577 -23.76 4.97 -8.75
N THR A 578 -24.33 5.22 -7.57
CA THR A 578 -24.68 4.16 -6.62
C THR A 578 -25.64 3.16 -7.23
N LYS A 579 -26.67 3.63 -7.94
CA LYS A 579 -27.62 2.76 -8.63
C LYS A 579 -26.99 1.94 -9.77
N LEU A 580 -26.05 2.52 -10.49
CA LEU A 580 -25.24 1.79 -11.47
C LEU A 580 -24.36 0.72 -10.80
N LEU A 581 -23.74 1.04 -9.68
CA LEU A 581 -22.87 0.11 -8.94
C LEU A 581 -23.65 -0.95 -8.13
N GLU A 582 -24.91 -0.71 -7.76
CA GLU A 582 -25.80 -1.76 -7.24
C GLU A 582 -26.03 -2.86 -8.31
N GLN A 583 -26.12 -2.49 -9.58
CA GLN A 583 -26.33 -3.45 -10.64
C GLN A 583 -25.15 -4.40 -10.83
N THR A 584 -23.92 -3.97 -10.53
CA THR A 584 -22.76 -4.86 -10.57
C THR A 584 -22.87 -6.01 -9.56
N VAL A 585 -23.55 -5.76 -8.43
CA VAL A 585 -23.83 -6.77 -7.40
C VAL A 585 -25.04 -7.60 -7.76
N GLN A 586 -26.05 -7.03 -8.43
CA GLN A 586 -27.29 -7.77 -8.75
C GLN A 586 -27.11 -8.71 -9.95
N SER A 587 -26.42 -8.26 -10.99
CA SER A 587 -26.31 -9.00 -12.29
C SER A 587 -24.92 -8.92 -12.94
N GLY A 588 -24.02 -8.04 -12.47
CA GLY A 588 -22.71 -7.83 -13.04
C GLY A 588 -21.60 -8.66 -12.42
N THR A 589 -20.38 -8.10 -12.41
CA THR A 589 -19.16 -8.83 -12.01
C THR A 589 -19.16 -9.32 -10.56
N LEU A 590 -19.99 -8.74 -9.68
CA LEU A 590 -20.17 -9.16 -8.28
C LEU A 590 -21.43 -9.98 -8.02
N TRP A 591 -22.15 -10.45 -9.04
CA TRP A 591 -23.44 -11.14 -8.90
C TRP A 591 -23.39 -12.37 -7.96
N ARG A 592 -22.23 -13.04 -7.91
CA ARG A 592 -22.02 -14.20 -7.02
C ARG A 592 -22.04 -13.83 -5.55
N GLN A 593 -21.92 -12.53 -5.24
CA GLN A 593 -21.90 -12.03 -3.86
C GLN A 593 -23.27 -11.52 -3.39
N LYS A 594 -24.25 -11.38 -4.30
CA LYS A 594 -25.56 -10.78 -3.96
C LYS A 594 -26.25 -11.46 -2.78
N GLU A 595 -26.14 -12.80 -2.67
CA GLU A 595 -26.77 -13.56 -1.60
C GLU A 595 -26.07 -13.37 -0.25
N LYS A 596 -24.86 -12.86 -0.22
CA LYS A 596 -24.15 -12.50 1.01
C LYS A 596 -24.86 -11.36 1.76
N PHE A 597 -25.63 -10.55 1.05
CA PHE A 597 -26.42 -9.44 1.60
C PHE A 597 -27.87 -9.83 1.91
N TRP A 598 -28.18 -11.10 1.86
CA TRP A 598 -29.48 -11.63 2.24
C TRP A 598 -29.40 -12.19 3.66
N TYR A 599 -30.19 -11.62 4.55
CA TYR A 599 -30.31 -12.02 5.94
C TYR A 599 -31.71 -12.53 6.21
N TYR A 600 -31.84 -13.55 7.04
CA TYR A 600 -33.10 -14.17 7.33
C TYR A 600 -33.39 -14.07 8.84
N SER A 601 -34.67 -13.88 9.20
CA SER A 601 -35.08 -13.97 10.61
C SER A 601 -35.06 -15.43 11.10
N ASP A 602 -35.23 -16.38 10.17
CA ASP A 602 -35.08 -17.81 10.35
C ASP A 602 -34.16 -18.32 9.24
N GLU A 603 -32.89 -18.48 9.54
CA GLU A 603 -31.86 -18.92 8.59
C GLU A 603 -32.09 -20.35 8.10
N GLU A 604 -32.57 -21.23 8.97
CA GLU A 604 -32.78 -22.64 8.62
C GLU A 604 -33.88 -22.81 7.56
N ASN A 605 -35.00 -22.08 7.71
CA ASN A 605 -36.13 -22.13 6.79
C ASN A 605 -36.11 -21.00 5.74
N LYS A 606 -35.10 -20.14 5.74
CA LYS A 606 -34.98 -18.97 4.87
C LYS A 606 -36.22 -18.06 4.84
N LYS A 607 -36.82 -17.84 6.01
CA LYS A 607 -37.99 -16.97 6.18
C LYS A 607 -37.58 -15.58 6.67
N GLY A 608 -38.44 -14.59 6.36
CA GLY A 608 -38.21 -13.22 6.77
C GLY A 608 -36.96 -12.58 6.16
N ARG A 609 -36.76 -12.79 4.84
CA ARG A 609 -35.59 -12.25 4.13
C ARG A 609 -35.51 -10.74 4.19
N ARG A 610 -34.40 -10.23 4.68
CA ARG A 610 -33.99 -8.83 4.64
C ARG A 610 -32.81 -8.70 3.67
N ILE A 611 -32.79 -7.68 2.82
CA ILE A 611 -31.73 -7.44 1.85
C ILE A 611 -31.06 -6.13 2.18
N MET A 612 -29.78 -6.16 2.49
CA MET A 612 -28.96 -4.95 2.64
C MET A 612 -28.53 -4.48 1.24
N PRO A 613 -28.83 -3.23 0.84
CA PRO A 613 -28.34 -2.71 -0.42
C PRO A 613 -26.82 -2.68 -0.43
N ALA A 614 -26.23 -3.11 -1.53
CA ALA A 614 -24.78 -3.11 -1.70
C ALA A 614 -24.41 -2.71 -3.12
N ALA A 615 -23.39 -1.88 -3.24
CA ALA A 615 -22.85 -1.37 -4.50
C ALA A 615 -21.34 -1.63 -4.53
N GLY A 616 -20.76 -1.85 -5.71
CA GLY A 616 -19.33 -2.10 -5.77
C GLY A 616 -18.82 -2.29 -7.19
N LYS A 617 -17.52 -2.45 -7.32
CA LYS A 617 -16.85 -2.70 -8.59
C LYS A 617 -15.63 -3.59 -8.40
N THR A 618 -15.44 -4.55 -9.31
CA THR A 618 -14.23 -5.38 -9.40
C THR A 618 -13.20 -4.73 -10.30
N GLY A 619 -11.94 -4.99 -10.02
CA GLY A 619 -10.81 -4.64 -10.86
C GLY A 619 -9.90 -5.84 -11.05
N THR A 620 -9.40 -6.00 -12.24
CA THR A 620 -8.32 -6.93 -12.57
C THR A 620 -7.44 -6.16 -13.55
N THR A 621 -6.16 -6.09 -13.25
CA THR A 621 -5.22 -5.41 -14.13
C THR A 621 -4.82 -6.33 -15.28
N GLN A 622 -4.17 -5.75 -16.29
CA GLN A 622 -3.59 -6.52 -17.38
C GLN A 622 -2.65 -7.59 -16.83
N ASN A 623 -2.56 -8.69 -17.54
CA ASN A 623 -1.78 -9.87 -17.11
C ASN A 623 -2.22 -10.44 -15.73
N TRP A 624 -3.44 -10.12 -15.25
CA TRP A 624 -3.95 -10.59 -13.95
C TRP A 624 -2.97 -10.36 -12.78
N ALA A 625 -2.28 -9.23 -12.77
CA ALA A 625 -1.29 -8.92 -11.73
C ALA A 625 -1.93 -8.48 -10.41
N ASP A 626 -3.07 -7.78 -10.48
CA ASP A 626 -3.79 -7.27 -9.33
C ASP A 626 -5.26 -7.67 -9.37
N ALA A 627 -5.79 -8.12 -8.25
CA ALA A 627 -7.20 -8.46 -8.05
C ALA A 627 -7.82 -7.51 -7.02
N TRP A 628 -8.79 -6.68 -7.46
CA TRP A 628 -9.43 -5.66 -6.66
C TRP A 628 -10.92 -5.86 -6.51
N THR A 629 -11.44 -5.44 -5.37
CA THR A 629 -12.86 -5.14 -5.19
C THR A 629 -13.01 -3.97 -4.23
N CYS A 630 -13.70 -2.94 -4.68
CA CYS A 630 -14.15 -1.83 -3.85
C CYS A 630 -15.67 -1.83 -3.82
N GLY A 631 -16.27 -1.81 -2.65
CA GLY A 631 -17.72 -1.83 -2.53
C GLY A 631 -18.20 -1.30 -1.20
N TYR A 632 -19.47 -0.94 -1.16
CA TYR A 632 -20.07 -0.26 -0.03
C TYR A 632 -21.54 -0.60 0.18
N THR A 633 -21.99 -0.34 1.38
CA THR A 633 -23.39 -0.31 1.80
C THR A 633 -23.69 1.08 2.34
N PRO A 634 -24.92 1.38 2.78
CA PRO A 634 -25.20 2.63 3.50
C PRO A 634 -24.46 2.81 4.84
N TYR A 635 -23.73 1.80 5.31
CA TYR A 635 -22.97 1.82 6.56
C TYR A 635 -21.47 1.88 6.33
N TYR A 636 -20.94 0.92 5.58
CA TYR A 636 -19.49 0.71 5.45
C TYR A 636 -19.06 0.64 4.01
N THR A 637 -17.86 1.13 3.76
CA THR A 637 -17.14 1.05 2.48
C THR A 637 -15.86 0.28 2.69
N ALA A 638 -15.56 -0.71 1.85
CA ALA A 638 -14.35 -1.47 1.97
C ALA A 638 -13.64 -1.65 0.62
N ALA A 639 -12.32 -1.56 0.64
CA ALA A 639 -11.43 -1.83 -0.49
C ALA A 639 -10.56 -3.05 -0.17
N PHE A 640 -10.54 -4.02 -1.08
CA PHE A 640 -9.76 -5.25 -1.02
C PHE A 640 -8.82 -5.30 -2.21
N TRP A 641 -7.57 -5.65 -1.97
CA TRP A 641 -6.55 -5.88 -2.98
C TRP A 641 -5.77 -7.15 -2.68
N PHE A 642 -5.45 -7.90 -3.75
CA PHE A 642 -4.55 -9.04 -3.72
C PHE A 642 -3.60 -8.94 -4.91
N GLY A 643 -2.33 -9.24 -4.69
CA GLY A 643 -1.29 -9.15 -5.70
C GLY A 643 0.08 -9.56 -5.14
N PHE A 644 1.12 -9.30 -5.91
CA PHE A 644 2.50 -9.47 -5.47
C PHE A 644 3.10 -8.11 -5.10
N ASP A 645 4.02 -8.09 -4.14
CA ASP A 645 4.73 -6.85 -3.75
C ASP A 645 5.60 -6.29 -4.87
N LYS A 646 6.02 -7.15 -5.81
CA LYS A 646 6.69 -6.73 -7.03
C LYS A 646 5.70 -6.72 -8.18
N PRO A 647 5.52 -5.58 -8.87
CA PRO A 647 4.58 -5.48 -9.98
C PRO A 647 4.98 -6.36 -11.16
N GLY A 648 3.98 -6.75 -11.97
CA GLY A 648 4.16 -7.44 -13.23
C GLY A 648 4.08 -8.97 -13.19
N GLN A 649 3.95 -9.59 -12.02
CA GLN A 649 3.74 -11.04 -11.90
C GLN A 649 2.25 -11.36 -11.93
N SER A 650 1.85 -12.28 -12.83
CA SER A 650 0.45 -12.72 -12.96
C SER A 650 0.01 -13.58 -11.78
N LEU A 651 -1.16 -13.31 -11.25
CA LEU A 651 -1.85 -14.17 -10.28
C LEU A 651 -2.39 -15.47 -10.92
N GLY A 652 -2.58 -15.47 -12.26
CA GLY A 652 -3.20 -16.55 -13.02
C GLY A 652 -4.63 -16.25 -13.49
N LEU A 653 -5.06 -16.94 -14.53
CA LEU A 653 -6.33 -16.72 -15.24
C LEU A 653 -7.58 -16.78 -14.34
N ASN A 654 -7.56 -17.61 -13.29
CA ASN A 654 -8.70 -17.85 -12.42
C ASN A 654 -8.70 -17.01 -11.14
N ILE A 655 -7.66 -16.15 -10.94
CA ILE A 655 -7.51 -15.31 -9.77
C ILE A 655 -7.73 -13.85 -10.19
N THR A 656 -8.96 -13.40 -10.03
CA THR A 656 -9.42 -12.08 -10.50
C THR A 656 -10.07 -11.28 -9.37
N GLY A 657 -10.34 -10.01 -9.60
CA GLY A 657 -11.14 -9.21 -8.69
C GLY A 657 -12.48 -9.85 -8.34
N ALA A 658 -13.15 -10.51 -9.29
CA ALA A 658 -14.43 -11.16 -9.06
C ALA A 658 -14.31 -12.48 -8.28
N THR A 659 -13.24 -13.27 -8.51
CA THR A 659 -13.10 -14.63 -7.98
C THR A 659 -12.28 -14.75 -6.71
N LEU A 660 -11.51 -13.70 -6.34
CA LEU A 660 -10.75 -13.63 -5.09
C LEU A 660 -11.21 -12.44 -4.24
N ALA A 661 -10.92 -11.21 -4.66
CA ALA A 661 -11.23 -10.01 -3.87
C ALA A 661 -12.74 -9.80 -3.64
N GLY A 662 -13.59 -10.16 -4.63
CA GLY A 662 -15.04 -10.08 -4.51
C GLY A 662 -15.61 -11.04 -3.46
N PHE A 663 -15.07 -12.26 -3.38
CA PHE A 663 -15.48 -13.21 -2.36
C PHE A 663 -15.00 -12.78 -0.97
N ALA A 664 -13.77 -12.26 -0.84
CA ALA A 664 -13.27 -11.71 0.42
C ALA A 664 -14.16 -10.53 0.90
N TRP A 665 -14.45 -9.60 -0.01
CA TRP A 665 -15.36 -8.48 0.27
C TRP A 665 -16.76 -8.94 0.70
N GLY A 666 -17.35 -9.89 -0.04
CA GLY A 666 -18.68 -10.42 0.28
C GLY A 666 -18.73 -11.16 1.63
N ASP A 667 -17.71 -11.94 1.97
CA ASP A 667 -17.61 -12.64 3.26
C ASP A 667 -17.48 -11.62 4.41
N TYR A 668 -16.62 -10.62 4.27
CA TYR A 668 -16.45 -9.57 5.27
C TYR A 668 -17.74 -8.78 5.50
N MET A 669 -18.32 -8.23 4.42
CA MET A 669 -19.53 -7.43 4.50
C MET A 669 -20.71 -8.21 5.07
N ARG A 670 -20.83 -9.52 4.77
CA ARG A 670 -21.88 -10.37 5.35
C ARG A 670 -21.81 -10.37 6.87
N GLU A 671 -20.64 -10.57 7.43
CA GLU A 671 -20.50 -10.73 8.88
C GLU A 671 -20.75 -9.42 9.63
N ILE A 672 -20.17 -8.31 9.17
CA ILE A 672 -20.30 -7.01 9.86
C ILE A 672 -21.70 -6.39 9.75
N HIS A 673 -22.54 -6.87 8.82
CA HIS A 673 -23.91 -6.37 8.66
C HIS A 673 -24.99 -7.29 9.26
N ARG A 674 -24.60 -8.41 9.88
CA ARG A 674 -25.54 -9.43 10.34
C ARG A 674 -26.62 -8.88 11.25
N ASP A 675 -26.24 -8.03 12.20
CA ASP A 675 -27.13 -7.50 13.23
C ASP A 675 -27.58 -6.06 12.96
N LEU A 676 -27.15 -5.48 11.83
CA LEU A 676 -27.54 -4.13 11.46
C LEU A 676 -28.95 -4.09 10.84
N PRO A 677 -29.76 -3.07 11.15
CA PRO A 677 -31.02 -2.85 10.46
C PRO A 677 -30.78 -2.51 8.98
N VAL A 678 -31.73 -2.91 8.12
CA VAL A 678 -31.65 -2.53 6.71
C VAL A 678 -31.81 -1.02 6.57
N LYS A 679 -30.83 -0.42 5.89
CA LYS A 679 -30.80 1.00 5.54
C LYS A 679 -30.68 1.12 4.02
N SER A 680 -31.43 2.01 3.41
CA SER A 680 -31.32 2.31 1.97
C SER A 680 -30.37 3.47 1.75
N PHE A 681 -29.75 3.51 0.55
CA PHE A 681 -28.99 4.68 0.14
C PHE A 681 -29.90 5.92 0.08
N THR A 682 -29.38 7.05 0.55
CA THR A 682 -30.14 8.29 0.61
C THR A 682 -30.41 8.83 -0.78
N LYS A 683 -31.69 8.86 -1.17
CA LYS A 683 -32.12 9.49 -2.43
C LYS A 683 -32.14 11.00 -2.25
N PRO A 684 -31.58 11.78 -3.20
CA PRO A 684 -31.77 13.22 -3.22
C PRO A 684 -33.25 13.61 -3.33
N LEU A 685 -33.63 14.73 -2.71
CA LEU A 685 -35.01 15.19 -2.72
C LEU A 685 -35.49 15.59 -4.13
N THR A 686 -34.60 16.11 -4.97
CA THR A 686 -34.86 16.58 -6.33
C THR A 686 -33.70 16.22 -7.26
N GLY A 687 -33.92 16.34 -8.56
CA GLY A 687 -32.87 16.25 -9.57
C GLY A 687 -32.52 14.83 -10.00
N VAL A 688 -33.28 13.79 -9.57
CA VAL A 688 -33.16 12.42 -10.08
C VAL A 688 -34.55 11.83 -10.38
N ILE A 689 -34.66 11.15 -11.51
CA ILE A 689 -35.88 10.53 -11.99
C ILE A 689 -35.62 9.03 -12.28
N GLU A 690 -36.52 8.18 -11.80
CA GLU A 690 -36.56 6.77 -12.17
C GLU A 690 -37.37 6.59 -13.45
N CYS A 691 -36.81 5.93 -14.44
CA CYS A 691 -37.48 5.66 -15.71
C CYS A 691 -37.22 4.20 -16.14
N THR A 692 -38.27 3.50 -16.54
CA THR A 692 -38.16 2.18 -17.14
C THR A 692 -38.03 2.35 -18.65
N VAL A 693 -36.93 1.86 -19.19
CA VAL A 693 -36.56 1.98 -20.61
C VAL A 693 -36.40 0.61 -21.26
N CYS A 694 -36.44 0.60 -22.58
CA CYS A 694 -36.11 -0.62 -23.34
C CYS A 694 -34.64 -1.02 -23.09
N SER A 695 -34.40 -2.28 -22.76
CA SER A 695 -33.06 -2.79 -22.50
C SER A 695 -32.19 -2.90 -23.77
N GLU A 696 -32.78 -2.81 -24.96
CA GLU A 696 -32.07 -2.82 -26.24
C GLU A 696 -31.78 -1.38 -26.72
N SER A 697 -32.82 -0.54 -26.81
CA SER A 697 -32.66 0.81 -27.38
C SER A 697 -32.35 1.90 -26.36
N GLY A 698 -32.52 1.66 -25.08
CA GLY A 698 -32.37 2.69 -24.04
C GLY A 698 -33.51 3.74 -24.03
N MET A 699 -34.49 3.62 -24.90
CA MET A 699 -35.59 4.60 -25.07
C MET A 699 -36.83 4.21 -24.27
N ILE A 700 -37.86 5.08 -24.27
CA ILE A 700 -39.13 4.85 -23.58
C ILE A 700 -39.79 3.57 -24.15
N LEU A 701 -40.32 2.74 -23.26
CA LEU A 701 -41.01 1.49 -23.63
C LEU A 701 -42.20 1.74 -24.54
N THR A 702 -42.39 0.85 -25.51
CA THR A 702 -43.65 0.61 -26.22
C THR A 702 -44.31 -0.67 -25.67
N GLU A 703 -45.58 -0.92 -25.99
CA GLU A 703 -46.27 -2.17 -25.64
C GLU A 703 -45.56 -3.40 -26.22
N ASP A 704 -44.92 -3.23 -27.37
CA ASP A 704 -44.21 -4.30 -28.08
C ASP A 704 -42.84 -4.65 -27.49
N CYS A 705 -42.29 -3.86 -26.56
CA CYS A 705 -41.00 -4.13 -25.90
C CYS A 705 -41.07 -5.39 -25.01
N GLY A 706 -42.24 -5.80 -24.55
CA GLY A 706 -42.46 -7.06 -23.81
C GLY A 706 -41.54 -7.20 -22.57
N THR A 707 -40.65 -8.19 -22.59
CA THR A 707 -39.67 -8.44 -21.52
C THR A 707 -38.39 -7.61 -21.63
N HIS A 708 -38.15 -6.96 -22.77
CA HIS A 708 -36.96 -6.11 -23.00
C HIS A 708 -37.08 -4.76 -22.29
N LYS A 709 -36.94 -4.81 -20.96
CA LYS A 709 -37.06 -3.61 -20.10
C LYS A 709 -36.03 -3.62 -18.98
N THR A 710 -35.56 -2.42 -18.68
CA THR A 710 -34.67 -2.16 -17.54
C THR A 710 -35.09 -0.86 -16.86
N THR A 711 -34.98 -0.78 -15.55
CA THR A 711 -35.28 0.44 -14.79
C THR A 711 -33.98 1.09 -14.40
N GLN A 712 -33.82 2.34 -14.80
CA GLN A 712 -32.61 3.13 -14.56
C GLN A 712 -32.96 4.46 -13.88
N TRP A 713 -31.96 5.03 -13.19
CA TRP A 713 -32.05 6.35 -12.57
C TRP A 713 -31.28 7.35 -13.40
N PHE A 714 -31.91 8.48 -13.69
CA PHE A 714 -31.37 9.56 -14.51
C PHE A 714 -31.25 10.85 -13.71
N LEU A 715 -30.30 11.71 -14.09
CA LEU A 715 -30.37 13.09 -13.69
C LEU A 715 -31.60 13.73 -14.36
N GLU A 716 -32.35 14.54 -13.62
CA GLU A 716 -33.55 15.18 -14.14
C GLU A 716 -33.24 16.00 -15.40
N GLY A 717 -34.01 15.76 -16.47
CA GLY A 717 -33.82 16.36 -17.79
C GLY A 717 -32.92 15.56 -18.74
N THR A 718 -32.32 14.44 -18.27
CA THR A 718 -31.50 13.57 -19.14
C THR A 718 -32.17 12.23 -19.47
N GLN A 719 -33.35 11.97 -18.91
CA GLN A 719 -34.11 10.75 -19.22
C GLN A 719 -34.54 10.75 -20.70
N PRO A 720 -34.65 9.57 -21.34
CA PRO A 720 -35.10 9.43 -22.70
C PRO A 720 -36.48 10.09 -22.92
N THR A 721 -36.66 10.76 -24.03
CA THR A 721 -37.91 11.38 -24.43
C THR A 721 -38.53 10.72 -25.67
N GLN A 722 -37.75 9.91 -26.36
CA GLN A 722 -38.19 9.19 -27.57
C GLN A 722 -38.66 7.78 -27.20
N VAL A 723 -39.64 7.26 -27.95
CA VAL A 723 -40.11 5.88 -27.79
C VAL A 723 -39.18 4.91 -28.51
N CYS A 724 -39.14 3.66 -28.02
CA CYS A 724 -38.31 2.61 -28.61
C CYS A 724 -38.55 2.46 -30.11
N PRO A 725 -37.56 2.67 -30.95
CA PRO A 725 -37.72 2.48 -32.40
C PRO A 725 -37.63 1.02 -32.82
N ILE A 726 -37.01 0.15 -32.01
CA ILE A 726 -36.79 -1.25 -32.30
C ILE A 726 -38.13 -2.02 -32.23
N HIS A 727 -38.91 -1.76 -31.20
CA HIS A 727 -40.16 -2.45 -30.90
C HIS A 727 -41.41 -1.61 -31.20
N SER A 728 -41.29 -0.58 -32.04
CA SER A 728 -42.41 0.32 -32.34
C SER A 728 -43.33 -0.15 -33.49
N ASN A 729 -43.03 -1.24 -34.13
CA ASN A 729 -43.79 -1.80 -35.28
C ASN A 729 -44.41 -3.16 -34.94
N LYS A 730 -45.71 -3.28 -35.24
CA LYS A 730 -46.48 -4.56 -35.14
C LYS A 730 -45.97 -5.69 -36.03
N THR A 731 -45.00 -5.44 -36.92
CA THR A 731 -44.46 -6.39 -37.88
C THR A 731 -43.17 -7.12 -37.43
N GLY A 732 -42.86 -7.07 -36.14
CA GLY A 732 -41.78 -7.86 -35.60
C GLY A 732 -40.43 -7.13 -35.51
N SER A 733 -39.67 -7.51 -34.53
CA SER A 733 -38.39 -6.89 -34.14
C SER A 733 -37.34 -6.86 -35.26
N ILE A 734 -37.34 -7.82 -36.19
CA ILE A 734 -36.39 -7.92 -37.30
C ILE A 734 -36.46 -6.72 -38.22
N ILE A 735 -37.68 -6.19 -38.51
CA ILE A 735 -37.84 -5.02 -39.33
C ILE A 735 -37.42 -3.74 -38.59
N GLY A 736 -37.65 -3.69 -37.27
CA GLY A 736 -37.22 -2.61 -36.44
C GLY A 736 -35.69 -2.49 -36.38
N ILE A 737 -35.01 -3.62 -36.19
CA ILE A 737 -33.53 -3.71 -36.19
C ILE A 737 -32.98 -3.31 -37.57
N ALA A 738 -33.48 -3.88 -38.64
CA ALA A 738 -33.06 -3.54 -40.00
C ALA A 738 -33.31 -2.06 -40.35
N ARG A 739 -34.38 -1.46 -39.79
CA ARG A 739 -34.67 -0.06 -39.97
C ARG A 739 -33.75 0.82 -39.19
N LEU A 740 -33.42 0.46 -37.96
CA LEU A 740 -32.43 1.14 -37.12
C LEU A 740 -31.04 1.11 -37.75
N GLU A 741 -30.59 -0.06 -38.17
CA GLU A 741 -29.34 -0.22 -38.91
C GLU A 741 -29.32 0.62 -40.21
N ASN A 742 -30.40 0.67 -40.93
CA ASN A 742 -30.51 1.45 -42.15
C ASN A 742 -30.54 2.96 -41.87
N GLU A 743 -31.16 3.40 -40.77
CA GLU A 743 -31.13 4.80 -40.35
C GLU A 743 -29.76 5.19 -39.80
N MET A 744 -29.10 4.33 -39.06
CA MET A 744 -27.73 4.50 -38.63
C MET A 744 -26.76 4.58 -39.81
N TYR A 745 -26.94 3.74 -40.83
CA TYR A 745 -26.20 3.81 -42.09
C TYR A 745 -26.43 5.12 -42.87
N LYS A 746 -27.65 5.57 -42.92
CA LYS A 746 -28.01 6.83 -43.61
C LYS A 746 -27.56 8.09 -42.87
N SER A 747 -27.59 8.06 -41.57
CA SER A 747 -27.13 9.20 -40.75
C SER A 747 -25.62 9.21 -40.62
N GLY A 748 -24.92 8.17 -41.14
CA GLY A 748 -23.52 8.02 -40.92
C GLY A 748 -23.17 7.65 -39.46
N GLN A 749 -24.16 7.41 -38.60
CA GLN A 749 -23.99 6.94 -37.19
C GLN A 749 -23.88 5.41 -37.17
N HIS A 750 -23.11 4.84 -38.06
CA HIS A 750 -22.78 3.41 -37.97
C HIS A 750 -21.51 3.18 -37.13
N LEU A 751 -21.21 1.93 -36.88
CA LEU A 751 -20.10 1.51 -36.00
C LEU A 751 -18.75 2.16 -36.34
N THR A 752 -18.52 2.51 -37.60
CA THR A 752 -17.29 3.21 -38.02
C THR A 752 -17.25 4.69 -37.63
N GLN A 753 -18.38 5.37 -37.39
CA GLN A 753 -18.36 6.73 -36.89
C GLN A 753 -18.04 6.85 -35.40
N ASP A 754 -18.34 5.83 -34.63
CA ASP A 754 -17.86 5.75 -33.25
C ASP A 754 -16.34 5.72 -33.15
N PHE A 755 -15.69 5.37 -34.28
CA PHE A 755 -14.25 5.32 -34.41
C PHE A 755 -13.69 6.56 -35.10
N ASP A 756 -14.57 7.42 -35.62
CA ASP A 756 -14.15 8.73 -36.05
C ASP A 756 -13.62 9.45 -34.82
N THR A 757 -12.37 9.78 -34.87
CA THR A 757 -11.60 10.39 -33.77
C THR A 757 -12.07 11.80 -33.45
N THR A 758 -13.21 12.24 -33.98
CA THR A 758 -13.80 13.51 -33.58
C THR A 758 -14.25 13.42 -32.13
N PRO A 759 -13.54 14.03 -31.20
CA PRO A 759 -13.88 13.90 -29.79
C PRO A 759 -15.22 14.55 -29.54
N LEU A 760 -16.05 13.89 -28.76
CA LEU A 760 -17.24 14.52 -28.23
C LEU A 760 -16.78 15.65 -27.31
N THR A 761 -16.78 16.88 -27.80
CA THR A 761 -16.45 18.06 -27.00
C THR A 761 -17.61 18.33 -26.05
N PHE A 762 -17.36 18.10 -24.75
CA PHE A 762 -18.31 18.43 -23.72
C PHE A 762 -17.91 19.70 -23.01
N ASN A 763 -18.83 20.63 -22.95
CA ASN A 763 -18.68 21.73 -22.02
C ASN A 763 -19.18 21.26 -20.66
N LEU A 764 -18.26 20.87 -19.79
CA LEU A 764 -18.56 20.41 -18.45
C LEU A 764 -18.43 21.61 -17.51
N ASP A 765 -19.55 22.23 -17.16
CA ASP A 765 -19.57 23.37 -16.22
C ASP A 765 -19.00 23.06 -14.83
N VAL A 766 -18.82 21.78 -14.51
CA VAL A 766 -18.28 21.30 -13.23
C VAL A 766 -16.80 20.90 -13.33
N LEU A 767 -16.32 20.66 -14.53
CA LEU A 767 -14.94 20.27 -14.81
C LEU A 767 -14.40 21.26 -15.83
N ASP A 768 -13.38 21.99 -15.48
CA ASP A 768 -12.71 22.94 -16.36
C ASP A 768 -12.18 22.17 -17.58
N SER A 769 -13.01 22.07 -18.63
CA SER A 769 -12.73 21.31 -19.82
C SER A 769 -12.17 22.21 -20.89
N ASN A 770 -10.97 22.73 -20.66
CA ASN A 770 -10.18 23.36 -21.74
C ASN A 770 -9.41 22.31 -22.55
N TYR A 771 -9.79 21.02 -22.44
CA TYR A 771 -9.22 20.00 -23.29
C TYR A 771 -9.84 20.13 -24.69
N ILE A 772 -9.16 20.86 -25.51
CA ILE A 772 -9.42 20.92 -26.96
C ILE A 772 -8.52 19.83 -27.55
N PHE A 773 -9.08 18.82 -28.17
CA PHE A 773 -8.34 18.00 -29.11
C PHE A 773 -7.85 18.95 -30.21
N THR A 774 -6.57 19.20 -30.25
CA THR A 774 -5.96 19.83 -31.41
C THR A 774 -6.09 18.86 -32.58
N GLU A 775 -6.89 19.20 -33.58
CA GLU A 775 -6.83 18.53 -34.88
C GLU A 775 -5.37 18.53 -35.34
N TYR A 776 -4.85 17.33 -35.56
CA TYR A 776 -3.55 17.17 -36.16
C TYR A 776 -3.68 17.57 -37.64
N ASN A 777 -3.30 18.78 -37.96
CA ASN A 777 -3.14 19.18 -39.36
C ASN A 777 -1.87 18.53 -39.88
N ASP A 778 -2.04 17.62 -40.82
CA ASP A 778 -0.94 16.94 -41.54
C ASP A 778 -0.08 17.83 -42.44
N ASP A 779 -0.23 19.17 -42.32
CA ASP A 779 0.55 20.14 -43.09
C ASP A 779 1.44 20.96 -42.18
N GLU A 780 2.60 20.43 -41.86
CA GLU A 780 3.87 21.19 -41.75
C GLU A 780 5.03 20.24 -41.43
N SER A 781 5.69 19.79 -42.49
CA SER A 781 7.03 19.22 -42.41
C SER A 781 8.03 20.35 -42.14
N GLU A 782 8.34 20.61 -40.91
CA GLU A 782 9.59 21.26 -40.51
C GLU A 782 10.48 20.27 -39.78
N GLU A 783 11.55 19.90 -40.49
CA GLU A 783 12.72 19.23 -39.92
C GLU A 783 13.37 20.14 -38.88
N GLU A 784 13.03 19.96 -37.59
CA GLU A 784 13.88 20.48 -36.53
C GLU A 784 14.85 19.42 -36.04
N ASN A 785 16.12 19.69 -36.23
CA ASN A 785 17.23 18.95 -35.66
C ASN A 785 17.11 18.86 -34.16
N ILE A 786 16.81 17.68 -33.65
CA ILE A 786 16.94 17.35 -32.23
C ILE A 786 18.37 16.87 -31.97
N PRO A 787 19.10 17.46 -31.02
CA PRO A 787 20.40 16.94 -30.62
C PRO A 787 20.23 15.58 -29.93
N ASP A 788 21.08 14.66 -30.33
CA ASP A 788 21.28 13.32 -29.81
C ASP A 788 21.69 13.40 -28.32
N GLU A 789 20.79 13.18 -27.38
CA GLU A 789 21.12 12.91 -25.99
C GLU A 789 20.54 11.57 -25.57
N THR A 790 21.47 10.62 -25.54
CA THR A 790 21.54 9.38 -24.73
C THR A 790 20.24 8.74 -24.24
N ASN A 791 19.94 7.62 -24.91
CA ASN A 791 19.08 6.52 -24.48
C ASN A 791 19.31 6.14 -23.02
N GLU A 792 18.29 6.35 -22.18
CA GLU A 792 17.93 5.39 -21.15
C GLU A 792 16.66 4.68 -21.62
N ASP A 793 16.84 3.45 -22.07
CA ASP A 793 15.80 2.55 -22.53
C ASP A 793 14.77 2.31 -21.43
N LEU A 794 13.68 3.05 -21.48
CA LEU A 794 12.42 2.62 -20.87
C LEU A 794 11.80 1.60 -21.83
N ASP A 795 11.96 0.34 -21.48
CA ASP A 795 11.49 -0.82 -22.23
C ASP A 795 9.94 -0.81 -22.32
N TYR A 796 9.43 -0.26 -23.42
CA TYR A 796 8.01 -0.22 -23.75
C TYR A 796 7.46 -1.57 -24.25
N ASN A 797 8.27 -2.61 -24.28
CA ASN A 797 7.87 -3.95 -24.71
C ASN A 797 7.00 -4.69 -23.66
N PHE A 798 6.72 -4.06 -22.51
CA PHE A 798 5.91 -4.66 -21.44
C PHE A 798 4.39 -4.51 -21.63
N LEU A 799 3.94 -3.84 -22.69
CA LEU A 799 2.52 -3.59 -22.97
C LEU A 799 1.95 -4.37 -24.16
N MET A 800 2.75 -5.20 -24.84
CA MET A 800 2.32 -5.81 -26.09
C MET A 800 2.34 -7.36 -26.10
N ASP A 801 2.62 -8.03 -24.98
CA ASP A 801 2.45 -9.48 -24.85
C ASP A 801 1.39 -9.87 -23.83
#